data_ca9db25568968ff7c50cf7a443b21969
#
_entry.id   ca9db25568968ff7c50cf7a443b21969
#
_cell.length_a   1.000
_cell.length_b   1.000
_cell.length_c   1.000
_cell.angle_alpha   90.00
_cell.angle_beta   90.00
_cell.angle_gamma   90.00
#
_symmetry.space_group_name_H-M   'P 1'
#
loop_
_entity.id
_entity.type
_entity.pdbx_description
1 polymer ?
#
loop_
_entity_poly.entity_id
_entity_poly.type
_entity_poly.pdbx_seq_one_letter_code
_entity_poly.pdbx_strand_id
1 'polypeptide(L)'
;MKKIFTKQNIVRFALFVGAVALIMLAMPRDDRRTYLYEKNQPWRYPLLTAQFDVPVMPDSATIKHLQDSIDKQFVPFVIESSEVAEKNVAEFRENISQQKVVDADWLVSMLETIYNRGIIDNAINEIVEAGNMDYVRTTHHDEPDNFISTLPTGSMLTSREAYLMIDSLYSSRNKDANLSITKINDYLQPNILSDVEADEKFKTQEYLNVTGAQGVIKQGQRIVDRGEIITPQIYKNLQVYEEMLSQHSSLSKHENFYLLGKGVYILIVLGLFFLFVKVYRKSMFDSIRQMTFLMTFITIFSVFTMLMAEHITSGLYMSPFAAVPVIILIFFDSRTAIFSLIATILLCAQVATNQFQFIFMELVVGLVATFSIQQLSRRSQLLRTAFYAFVCYSVCYIVTVMIENGSIDGINWRIFGVFGINTVVLSFAYVLIFIIEKVFGFTSTVTLVELSDINNPLLRRLAEEAPGTFQHSIQVSTLAADAARAIGANTQLVRTGALYHDIGKMESPIFFTENQHGVNPHNGLDPDVSARKIISHVAAGLNLAAKEKLPRVIRDFITEHHGKGVAKYFYTTACNESPDAKVDPANFMYPGPNPQTKETAIMMMADAVEAASRSLKEYNAESISGLVDKIVDGQMMDGLFKESPISFREIEIIKNTFKMRLGTIYHSRVEYPKLNNPQTQTT
;
A
#
# COMPACT_ATOMS: atom_id res chain seq x y z
N MET A 1 -37.27 -13.44 -11.76
CA MET A 1 -36.38 -12.36 -12.23
C MET A 1 -36.52 -11.02 -11.52
N LYS A 2 -37.73 -10.57 -11.06
CA LYS A 2 -37.90 -9.24 -10.38
C LYS A 2 -37.14 -9.07 -9.04
N LYS A 3 -36.69 -10.12 -8.33
CA LYS A 3 -35.94 -10.02 -7.06
C LYS A 3 -34.42 -9.73 -7.24
N ILE A 4 -33.87 -9.80 -8.46
CA ILE A 4 -32.44 -9.61 -8.72
C ILE A 4 -32.07 -8.13 -8.85
N PHE A 5 -32.99 -7.31 -9.36
CA PHE A 5 -32.79 -5.87 -9.59
C PHE A 5 -33.35 -4.97 -8.49
N THR A 6 -33.04 -5.25 -7.23
CA THR A 6 -33.29 -4.27 -6.18
C THR A 6 -32.23 -3.15 -6.23
N LYS A 7 -32.59 -1.91 -5.89
CA LYS A 7 -31.64 -0.78 -5.79
C LYS A 7 -30.38 -1.16 -4.99
N GLN A 8 -30.55 -1.97 -3.97
CA GLN A 8 -29.46 -2.45 -3.12
C GLN A 8 -28.49 -3.40 -3.86
N ASN A 9 -29.00 -4.31 -4.69
CA ASN A 9 -28.16 -5.24 -5.47
C ASN A 9 -27.40 -4.51 -6.57
N ILE A 10 -28.00 -3.47 -7.17
CA ILE A 10 -27.31 -2.61 -8.15
C ILE A 10 -26.13 -1.90 -7.50
N VAL A 11 -26.32 -1.33 -6.29
CA VAL A 11 -25.23 -0.67 -5.55
C VAL A 11 -24.10 -1.64 -5.21
N ARG A 12 -24.42 -2.86 -4.71
CA ARG A 12 -23.43 -3.89 -4.41
C ARG A 12 -22.65 -4.32 -5.65
N PHE A 13 -23.33 -4.48 -6.77
CA PHE A 13 -22.71 -4.81 -8.04
C PHE A 13 -21.79 -3.70 -8.54
N ALA A 14 -22.25 -2.45 -8.47
CA ALA A 14 -21.43 -1.29 -8.84
C ALA A 14 -20.17 -1.15 -7.97
N LEU A 15 -20.28 -1.38 -6.65
CA LEU A 15 -19.14 -1.41 -5.74
C LEU A 15 -18.13 -2.52 -6.12
N PHE A 16 -18.64 -3.71 -6.45
CA PHE A 16 -17.78 -4.83 -6.86
C PHE A 16 -17.05 -4.53 -8.17
N VAL A 17 -17.76 -4.07 -9.19
CA VAL A 17 -17.17 -3.71 -10.49
C VAL A 17 -16.18 -2.55 -10.34
N GLY A 18 -16.55 -1.53 -9.55
CA GLY A 18 -15.68 -0.39 -9.26
C GLY A 18 -14.39 -0.82 -8.54
N ALA A 19 -14.47 -1.74 -7.59
CA ALA A 19 -13.31 -2.29 -6.90
C ALA A 19 -12.36 -3.04 -7.87
N VAL A 20 -12.93 -3.91 -8.73
CA VAL A 20 -12.16 -4.63 -9.75
C VAL A 20 -11.45 -3.65 -10.69
N ALA A 21 -12.18 -2.64 -11.19
CA ALA A 21 -11.64 -1.65 -12.11
C ALA A 21 -10.51 -0.81 -11.46
N LEU A 22 -10.68 -0.34 -10.22
CA LEU A 22 -9.69 0.46 -9.52
C LEU A 22 -8.41 -0.34 -9.23
N ILE A 23 -8.55 -1.60 -8.76
CA ILE A 23 -7.39 -2.47 -8.51
C ILE A 23 -6.67 -2.78 -9.81
N MET A 24 -7.42 -3.07 -10.90
CA MET A 24 -6.84 -3.33 -12.21
C MET A 24 -6.06 -2.12 -12.76
N LEU A 25 -6.59 -0.91 -12.54
CA LEU A 25 -5.91 0.34 -12.96
C LEU A 25 -4.63 0.61 -12.17
N ALA A 26 -4.64 0.29 -10.85
CA ALA A 26 -3.49 0.47 -9.98
C ALA A 26 -2.43 -0.62 -10.13
N MET A 27 -2.76 -1.74 -10.77
CA MET A 27 -1.84 -2.85 -10.94
C MET A 27 -0.78 -2.48 -11.99
N PRO A 28 0.52 -2.61 -11.70
CA PRO A 28 1.58 -2.31 -12.65
C PRO A 28 1.33 -3.01 -13.99
N ARG A 29 1.37 -2.24 -15.08
CA ARG A 29 1.11 -2.76 -16.42
C ARG A 29 2.29 -3.52 -16.98
N ASP A 30 3.48 -3.14 -16.53
CA ASP A 30 4.73 -3.77 -16.91
C ASP A 30 5.05 -4.96 -16.00
N ASP A 31 5.39 -6.07 -16.63
CA ASP A 31 5.98 -7.25 -15.95
C ASP A 31 7.46 -6.99 -15.61
N ARG A 32 7.78 -5.74 -15.29
CA ARG A 32 9.10 -5.35 -14.78
C ARG A 32 9.24 -5.96 -13.41
N ARG A 33 9.63 -7.22 -13.38
CA ARG A 33 10.38 -7.72 -12.25
C ARG A 33 11.67 -6.93 -12.24
N THR A 34 11.64 -5.78 -11.60
CA THR A 34 12.84 -4.96 -11.41
C THR A 34 13.72 -5.76 -10.47
N TYR A 35 14.58 -6.57 -11.05
CA TYR A 35 15.57 -7.30 -10.29
C TYR A 35 16.51 -6.25 -9.71
N LEU A 36 16.59 -6.21 -8.38
CA LEU A 36 17.57 -5.37 -7.68
C LEU A 36 18.89 -6.13 -7.68
N TYR A 37 19.81 -5.74 -8.56
CA TYR A 37 21.12 -6.37 -8.68
C TYR A 37 22.22 -5.30 -8.83
N GLU A 38 23.40 -5.63 -8.31
CA GLU A 38 24.57 -4.78 -8.37
C GLU A 38 25.72 -5.57 -8.99
N LYS A 39 26.66 -4.86 -9.64
CA LYS A 39 27.89 -5.50 -10.17
C LYS A 39 28.67 -6.17 -9.04
N ASN A 40 29.28 -7.29 -9.34
CA ASN A 40 30.09 -8.10 -8.42
C ASN A 40 29.34 -8.65 -7.20
N GLN A 41 27.99 -8.64 -7.22
CA GLN A 41 27.16 -9.31 -6.22
C GLN A 41 26.58 -10.62 -6.79
N PRO A 42 26.29 -11.62 -5.94
CA PRO A 42 25.64 -12.84 -6.40
C PRO A 42 24.18 -12.56 -6.80
N TRP A 43 23.74 -13.17 -7.89
CA TRP A 43 22.34 -13.16 -8.32
C TRP A 43 21.47 -13.89 -7.31
N ARG A 44 20.50 -13.17 -6.72
CA ARG A 44 19.69 -13.68 -5.60
C ARG A 44 18.38 -14.34 -6.03
N TYR A 45 18.02 -14.20 -7.30
CA TYR A 45 16.75 -14.69 -7.83
C TYR A 45 16.92 -16.07 -8.48
N PRO A 46 15.80 -16.76 -8.81
CA PRO A 46 15.86 -18.01 -9.58
C PRO A 46 16.53 -17.82 -10.93
N LEU A 47 16.85 -18.93 -11.61
CA LEU A 47 17.37 -18.95 -12.96
C LEU A 47 16.58 -18.00 -13.88
N LEU A 48 17.30 -17.06 -14.51
CA LEU A 48 16.74 -16.16 -15.52
C LEU A 48 17.14 -16.65 -16.91
N THR A 49 16.14 -16.92 -17.74
CA THR A 49 16.30 -17.28 -19.16
C THR A 49 15.74 -16.19 -20.05
N ALA A 50 16.36 -16.03 -21.21
CA ALA A 50 15.91 -15.06 -22.21
C ALA A 50 14.54 -15.44 -22.76
N GLN A 51 13.59 -14.51 -22.75
CA GLN A 51 12.23 -14.73 -23.31
C GLN A 51 12.21 -14.48 -24.84
N PHE A 52 13.23 -13.86 -25.38
CA PHE A 52 13.45 -13.56 -26.79
C PHE A 52 14.97 -13.51 -27.05
N ASP A 53 15.39 -13.41 -28.31
CA ASP A 53 16.80 -13.29 -28.67
C ASP A 53 17.36 -11.95 -28.16
N VAL A 54 18.42 -11.99 -27.34
CA VAL A 54 19.04 -10.82 -26.70
C VAL A 54 20.43 -10.60 -27.26
N PRO A 55 20.75 -9.44 -27.86
CA PRO A 55 22.09 -9.15 -28.36
C PRO A 55 23.07 -9.02 -27.17
N VAL A 56 24.23 -9.67 -27.29
CA VAL A 56 25.31 -9.57 -26.31
C VAL A 56 26.15 -8.33 -26.64
N MET A 57 25.99 -7.28 -25.85
CA MET A 57 26.79 -6.06 -25.99
C MET A 57 28.05 -6.14 -25.14
N PRO A 58 29.22 -5.72 -25.63
CA PRO A 58 30.43 -5.68 -24.84
C PRO A 58 30.31 -4.68 -23.68
N ASP A 59 31.01 -4.94 -22.57
CA ASP A 59 31.07 -4.02 -21.47
C ASP A 59 31.96 -2.80 -21.76
N SER A 60 31.85 -1.75 -20.96
CA SER A 60 32.56 -0.48 -21.20
C SER A 60 34.09 -0.62 -21.12
N ALA A 61 34.62 -1.59 -20.34
CA ALA A 61 36.06 -1.83 -20.24
C ALA A 61 36.57 -2.54 -21.50
N THR A 62 35.83 -3.52 -21.99
CA THR A 62 36.10 -4.23 -23.24
C THR A 62 36.03 -3.28 -24.43
N ILE A 63 34.98 -2.41 -24.50
CA ILE A 63 34.88 -1.40 -25.56
C ILE A 63 36.09 -0.50 -25.55
N LYS A 64 36.50 0.04 -24.39
CA LYS A 64 37.66 0.92 -24.29
C LYS A 64 38.94 0.21 -24.73
N HIS A 65 39.14 -1.03 -24.26
CA HIS A 65 40.30 -1.82 -24.66
C HIS A 65 40.36 -2.05 -26.19
N LEU A 66 39.24 -2.35 -26.80
CA LEU A 66 39.13 -2.55 -28.23
C LEU A 66 39.37 -1.23 -29.01
N GLN A 67 38.82 -0.12 -28.52
CA GLN A 67 39.09 1.21 -29.08
C GLN A 67 40.57 1.59 -28.98
N ASP A 68 41.17 1.41 -27.79
CA ASP A 68 42.62 1.63 -27.58
C ASP A 68 43.47 0.74 -28.53
N SER A 69 43.00 -0.48 -28.83
CA SER A 69 43.66 -1.38 -29.77
C SER A 69 43.55 -0.90 -31.21
N ILE A 70 42.36 -0.40 -31.63
CA ILE A 70 42.16 0.18 -32.92
C ILE A 70 43.05 1.42 -33.12
N ASP A 71 43.10 2.31 -32.12
CA ASP A 71 43.93 3.52 -32.16
C ASP A 71 45.42 3.18 -32.26
N LYS A 72 45.91 2.15 -31.58
CA LYS A 72 47.29 1.71 -31.62
C LYS A 72 47.69 1.04 -32.93
N GLN A 73 46.76 0.38 -33.60
CA GLN A 73 46.97 -0.33 -34.84
C GLN A 73 46.52 0.46 -36.06
N PHE A 74 46.09 1.69 -35.83
CA PHE A 74 45.54 2.54 -36.92
C PHE A 74 46.65 2.94 -37.89
N VAL A 75 46.43 2.70 -39.18
CA VAL A 75 47.30 3.11 -40.27
C VAL A 75 46.60 4.32 -40.97
N PRO A 76 47.25 5.50 -41.07
CA PRO A 76 46.67 6.69 -41.60
C PRO A 76 46.37 6.60 -43.09
N PHE A 77 45.33 7.34 -43.50
CA PHE A 77 45.00 7.53 -44.90
C PHE A 77 45.69 8.78 -45.45
N VAL A 78 46.18 8.67 -46.68
CA VAL A 78 46.85 9.78 -47.41
C VAL A 78 46.21 9.99 -48.75
N ILE A 79 46.28 11.21 -49.24
CA ILE A 79 45.90 11.63 -50.60
C ILE A 79 47.16 12.00 -51.33
N GLU A 80 47.38 11.40 -52.51
CA GLU A 80 48.44 11.80 -53.46
C GLU A 80 47.90 12.92 -54.36
N SER A 81 48.47 14.13 -54.21
CA SER A 81 48.06 15.28 -54.93
C SER A 81 48.95 15.46 -56.19
N SER A 82 48.47 15.04 -57.37
CA SER A 82 49.13 15.28 -58.67
C SER A 82 49.22 16.78 -58.97
N GLU A 83 48.20 17.55 -58.50
CA GLU A 83 48.15 18.99 -58.71
C GLU A 83 49.31 19.74 -58.07
N VAL A 84 49.70 19.36 -56.86
CA VAL A 84 50.86 19.92 -56.12
C VAL A 84 52.13 19.58 -56.88
N ALA A 85 52.29 18.35 -57.37
CA ALA A 85 53.46 17.92 -58.11
C ALA A 85 53.58 18.67 -59.48
N GLU A 86 52.52 18.69 -60.23
CA GLU A 86 52.48 19.37 -61.54
C GLU A 86 52.75 20.87 -61.44
N LYS A 87 52.11 21.53 -60.50
CA LYS A 87 52.28 22.95 -60.26
C LYS A 87 53.72 23.29 -59.85
N ASN A 88 54.29 22.61 -58.88
CA ASN A 88 55.65 22.91 -58.43
C ASN A 88 56.71 22.58 -59.51
N VAL A 89 56.54 21.51 -60.25
CA VAL A 89 57.41 21.17 -61.38
C VAL A 89 57.29 22.20 -62.47
N ALA A 90 56.11 22.67 -62.86
CA ALA A 90 55.89 23.68 -63.84
C ALA A 90 56.50 25.04 -63.44
N GLU A 91 56.23 25.49 -62.25
CA GLU A 91 56.79 26.73 -61.69
C GLU A 91 58.32 26.69 -61.56
N PHE A 92 58.86 25.54 -61.13
CA PHE A 92 60.30 25.34 -61.06
C PHE A 92 60.92 25.39 -62.49
N ARG A 93 60.31 24.74 -63.43
CA ARG A 93 60.75 24.74 -64.86
C ARG A 93 60.78 26.16 -65.47
N GLU A 94 59.78 26.94 -65.18
CA GLU A 94 59.70 28.35 -65.62
C GLU A 94 60.77 29.17 -64.91
N ASN A 95 60.95 29.08 -63.61
CA ASN A 95 61.93 29.83 -62.81
C ASN A 95 63.38 29.48 -63.25
N ILE A 96 63.74 28.19 -63.43
CA ILE A 96 65.08 27.76 -63.80
C ILE A 96 65.43 28.08 -65.23
N SER A 97 64.42 28.19 -66.13
CA SER A 97 64.60 28.62 -67.51
C SER A 97 65.07 30.07 -67.65
N GLN A 98 64.73 30.91 -66.64
CA GLN A 98 65.13 32.33 -66.61
C GLN A 98 66.52 32.51 -65.98
N GLN A 99 67.11 31.47 -65.37
CA GLN A 99 68.42 31.47 -64.69
C GLN A 99 69.41 30.63 -65.52
N LYS A 100 70.72 31.10 -65.71
CA LYS A 100 71.76 30.29 -66.32
C LYS A 100 72.28 29.24 -65.40
N VAL A 101 71.49 28.19 -65.10
CA VAL A 101 71.83 27.08 -64.17
C VAL A 101 72.43 25.95 -65.06
N VAL A 102 73.50 25.33 -64.53
CA VAL A 102 74.10 24.14 -65.17
C VAL A 102 73.15 22.95 -64.95
N ASP A 103 72.93 22.12 -65.98
CA ASP A 103 72.06 20.92 -65.94
C ASP A 103 70.62 21.20 -65.52
N ALA A 104 70.00 22.30 -65.98
CA ALA A 104 68.64 22.70 -65.64
C ALA A 104 67.62 21.58 -65.95
N ASP A 105 67.66 20.97 -67.12
CA ASP A 105 66.74 19.89 -67.52
C ASP A 105 66.87 18.66 -66.61
N TRP A 106 68.08 18.33 -66.12
CA TRP A 106 68.30 17.27 -65.21
C TRP A 106 67.64 17.57 -63.84
N LEU A 107 67.76 18.78 -63.33
CA LEU A 107 67.11 19.20 -62.12
C LEU A 107 65.58 19.08 -62.17
N VAL A 108 64.99 19.47 -63.29
CA VAL A 108 63.53 19.31 -63.52
C VAL A 108 63.15 17.85 -63.55
N SER A 109 63.85 17.00 -64.28
CA SER A 109 63.62 15.54 -64.34
C SER A 109 63.85 14.89 -62.98
N MET A 110 64.79 15.39 -62.18
CA MET A 110 65.00 14.87 -60.80
C MET A 110 63.85 15.26 -59.87
N LEU A 111 63.32 16.51 -60.00
CA LEU A 111 62.18 16.93 -59.25
C LEU A 111 60.94 16.11 -59.62
N GLU A 112 60.69 15.84 -60.89
CA GLU A 112 59.65 14.92 -61.36
C GLU A 112 59.81 13.50 -60.76
N THR A 113 61.03 12.98 -60.72
CA THR A 113 61.36 11.67 -60.19
C THR A 113 61.07 11.62 -58.67
N ILE A 114 61.33 12.70 -57.96
CA ILE A 114 61.05 12.80 -56.54
C ILE A 114 59.55 12.89 -56.25
N TYR A 115 58.82 13.67 -57.04
CA TYR A 115 57.35 13.73 -56.89
C TYR A 115 56.70 12.39 -57.23
N ASN A 116 57.22 11.62 -58.17
CA ASN A 116 56.77 10.25 -58.46
C ASN A 116 57.10 9.26 -57.37
N ARG A 117 58.08 9.54 -56.49
CA ARG A 117 58.34 8.78 -55.30
C ARG A 117 57.40 9.14 -54.11
N GLY A 118 56.91 10.40 -54.17
CA GLY A 118 56.10 11.01 -53.15
C GLY A 118 56.90 11.75 -52.06
N ILE A 119 56.56 13.00 -51.87
CA ILE A 119 57.03 13.84 -50.77
C ILE A 119 55.96 13.81 -49.66
N ILE A 120 56.28 13.13 -48.53
CA ILE A 120 55.35 12.99 -47.41
C ILE A 120 55.38 14.21 -46.49
N ASP A 121 54.21 14.60 -45.96
CA ASP A 121 54.13 15.64 -44.94
C ASP A 121 54.82 15.19 -43.63
N ASN A 122 55.51 16.11 -42.99
CA ASN A 122 56.27 15.83 -41.76
C ASN A 122 55.35 15.29 -40.61
N ALA A 123 54.13 15.78 -40.51
CA ALA A 123 53.19 15.31 -39.48
C ALA A 123 52.82 13.83 -39.69
N ILE A 124 52.65 13.42 -40.95
CA ILE A 124 52.36 12.00 -41.28
C ILE A 124 53.62 11.16 -41.08
N ASN A 125 54.77 11.68 -41.49
CA ASN A 125 56.04 10.96 -41.32
C ASN A 125 56.37 10.66 -39.84
N GLU A 126 56.13 11.60 -38.94
CA GLU A 126 56.25 11.38 -37.50
C GLU A 126 55.36 10.23 -36.98
N ILE A 127 54.09 10.13 -37.49
CA ILE A 127 53.16 9.06 -37.13
C ILE A 127 53.67 7.71 -37.70
N VAL A 128 54.12 7.71 -38.91
CA VAL A 128 54.66 6.52 -39.60
C VAL A 128 55.91 5.99 -38.90
N GLU A 129 56.86 6.87 -38.55
CA GLU A 129 58.11 6.50 -37.84
C GLU A 129 57.80 6.00 -36.42
N ALA A 130 56.92 6.74 -35.68
CA ALA A 130 56.54 6.34 -34.32
C ALA A 130 55.80 4.98 -34.29
N GLY A 131 55.01 4.67 -35.32
CA GLY A 131 54.29 3.41 -35.50
C GLY A 131 55.12 2.30 -36.15
N ASN A 132 56.33 2.60 -36.65
CA ASN A 132 57.18 1.68 -37.43
C ASN A 132 56.35 1.05 -38.57
N MET A 133 55.65 1.88 -39.36
CA MET A 133 54.71 1.45 -40.41
C MET A 133 55.40 1.26 -41.75
N ASP A 134 55.24 0.09 -42.35
CA ASP A 134 55.81 -0.24 -43.66
C ASP A 134 54.97 0.35 -44.82
N TYR A 135 53.73 0.76 -44.54
CA TYR A 135 52.81 1.32 -45.55
C TYR A 135 51.83 2.30 -44.94
N VAL A 136 51.27 3.18 -45.75
CA VAL A 136 50.09 4.02 -45.47
C VAL A 136 48.97 3.65 -46.44
N ARG A 137 47.72 4.02 -46.08
CA ARG A 137 46.56 3.76 -46.93
C ARG A 137 46.24 4.96 -47.83
N THR A 138 45.76 4.67 -49.03
CA THR A 138 45.25 5.73 -49.92
C THR A 138 43.90 5.35 -50.49
N THR A 139 43.04 6.36 -50.67
CA THR A 139 41.74 6.23 -51.29
C THR A 139 41.80 6.79 -52.70
N HIS A 140 41.38 6.01 -53.71
CA HIS A 140 41.19 6.50 -55.09
C HIS A 140 39.76 7.02 -55.23
N HIS A 141 39.60 8.34 -55.25
CA HIS A 141 38.29 8.97 -55.36
C HIS A 141 37.60 8.80 -56.73
N ASP A 142 38.36 8.36 -57.72
CA ASP A 142 37.85 8.23 -59.09
C ASP A 142 37.27 6.84 -59.44
N GLU A 143 37.32 5.88 -58.55
CA GLU A 143 36.72 4.55 -58.74
C GLU A 143 35.40 4.38 -57.97
N PRO A 144 34.39 3.70 -58.56
CA PRO A 144 33.04 3.62 -57.95
C PRO A 144 32.95 2.88 -56.63
N ASP A 145 33.99 2.18 -56.18
CA ASP A 145 33.97 1.32 -54.98
C ASP A 145 34.90 1.75 -53.83
N ASN A 146 35.41 3.01 -53.79
CA ASN A 146 36.36 3.48 -52.76
C ASN A 146 37.46 2.44 -52.45
N PHE A 147 38.20 2.06 -53.51
CA PHE A 147 39.22 1.01 -53.35
C PHE A 147 40.36 1.52 -52.46
N ILE A 148 40.57 0.87 -51.35
CA ILE A 148 41.67 1.17 -50.43
C ILE A 148 42.91 0.47 -50.96
N SER A 149 43.89 1.25 -51.35
CA SER A 149 45.23 0.74 -51.74
C SER A 149 46.27 1.10 -50.65
N THR A 150 47.41 0.49 -50.72
CA THR A 150 48.52 0.74 -49.78
C THR A 150 49.73 1.29 -50.54
N LEU A 151 50.35 2.33 -49.98
CA LEU A 151 51.59 2.91 -50.50
C LEU A 151 52.74 2.57 -49.54
N PRO A 152 53.85 2.01 -50.03
CA PRO A 152 55.01 1.65 -49.18
C PRO A 152 55.73 2.91 -48.70
N THR A 153 55.92 3.03 -47.39
CA THR A 153 56.55 4.22 -46.78
C THR A 153 58.06 4.31 -47.12
N GLY A 154 58.74 3.19 -47.35
CA GLY A 154 60.18 3.16 -47.67
C GLY A 154 60.56 3.80 -49.00
N SER A 155 59.59 4.12 -49.88
CA SER A 155 59.83 4.85 -51.12
C SER A 155 59.65 6.37 -51.01
N MET A 156 58.98 6.83 -49.97
CA MET A 156 58.66 8.24 -49.77
C MET A 156 59.81 9.01 -49.17
N LEU A 157 59.86 10.28 -49.38
CA LEU A 157 60.90 11.20 -48.89
C LEU A 157 60.21 12.35 -48.15
N THR A 158 60.80 12.84 -47.09
CA THR A 158 60.45 14.14 -46.55
C THR A 158 61.01 15.26 -47.44
N SER A 159 60.49 16.46 -47.41
CA SER A 159 61.03 17.60 -48.16
C SER A 159 62.53 17.81 -47.89
N ARG A 160 62.97 17.53 -46.65
CA ARG A 160 64.39 17.60 -46.25
C ARG A 160 65.24 16.51 -46.92
N GLU A 161 64.77 15.29 -46.88
CA GLU A 161 65.47 14.14 -47.48
C GLU A 161 65.54 14.30 -49.03
N ALA A 162 64.44 14.74 -49.60
CA ALA A 162 64.40 15.09 -51.05
C ALA A 162 65.44 16.16 -51.42
N TYR A 163 65.54 17.20 -50.64
CA TYR A 163 66.56 18.24 -50.82
C TYR A 163 67.96 17.67 -50.66
N LEU A 164 68.25 16.93 -49.65
CA LEU A 164 69.57 16.31 -49.39
C LEU A 164 69.95 15.32 -50.50
N MET A 165 69.02 14.59 -51.02
CA MET A 165 69.21 13.66 -52.10
C MET A 165 69.57 14.41 -53.40
N ILE A 166 68.81 15.47 -53.72
CA ILE A 166 69.09 16.28 -54.88
C ILE A 166 70.49 16.94 -54.80
N ASP A 167 70.79 17.55 -53.62
CA ASP A 167 72.05 18.24 -53.36
C ASP A 167 73.24 17.28 -53.43
N SER A 168 73.15 16.11 -52.90
CA SER A 168 74.18 15.06 -52.98
C SER A 168 74.44 14.63 -54.43
N LEU A 169 73.39 14.37 -55.19
CA LEU A 169 73.46 13.94 -56.57
C LEU A 169 73.95 15.07 -57.53
N TYR A 170 73.49 16.31 -57.31
CA TYR A 170 73.86 17.50 -58.08
C TYR A 170 75.34 17.88 -57.86
N SER A 171 75.78 17.88 -56.60
CA SER A 171 77.18 18.14 -56.22
C SER A 171 78.13 17.07 -56.72
N SER A 172 77.71 15.80 -56.79
CA SER A 172 78.53 14.73 -57.33
C SER A 172 78.73 14.85 -58.85
N ARG A 173 77.75 15.48 -59.54
CA ARG A 173 77.75 15.71 -61.02
C ARG A 173 78.45 16.99 -61.42
N ASN A 174 78.30 18.07 -60.62
CA ASN A 174 78.80 19.42 -60.92
C ASN A 174 79.62 19.98 -59.74
N LYS A 175 80.91 19.75 -59.72
CA LYS A 175 81.81 20.07 -58.59
C LYS A 175 81.85 21.53 -58.11
N ASP A 176 81.52 22.46 -59.02
CA ASP A 176 81.57 23.91 -58.73
C ASP A 176 80.19 24.58 -58.72
N ALA A 177 79.08 23.81 -58.77
CA ALA A 177 77.74 24.37 -58.83
C ALA A 177 77.08 24.36 -57.41
N ASN A 178 76.43 25.49 -57.08
CA ASN A 178 75.73 25.64 -55.81
C ASN A 178 74.23 25.52 -56.06
N LEU A 179 73.57 24.44 -55.52
CA LEU A 179 72.18 24.16 -55.64
C LEU A 179 71.30 25.26 -54.97
N SER A 180 71.80 25.91 -53.93
CA SER A 180 71.05 27.00 -53.29
C SER A 180 70.62 28.14 -54.17
N ILE A 181 71.33 28.36 -55.32
CA ILE A 181 70.99 29.39 -56.26
C ILE A 181 69.70 29.10 -56.96
N THR A 182 69.33 27.83 -57.14
CA THR A 182 68.07 27.38 -57.80
C THR A 182 66.82 27.54 -57.03
N LYS A 183 66.96 27.79 -55.71
CA LYS A 183 65.82 27.81 -54.74
C LYS A 183 64.93 26.60 -54.85
N ILE A 184 65.44 25.41 -55.24
CA ILE A 184 64.63 24.18 -55.39
C ILE A 184 63.92 23.76 -54.16
N ASN A 185 64.41 24.15 -52.98
CA ASN A 185 63.75 23.88 -51.69
C ASN A 185 62.36 24.48 -51.64
N ASP A 186 62.10 25.60 -52.26
CA ASP A 186 60.77 26.25 -52.24
C ASP A 186 59.74 25.47 -53.08
N TYR A 187 60.20 24.55 -53.94
CA TYR A 187 59.38 23.67 -54.80
C TYR A 187 59.30 22.21 -54.28
N LEU A 188 59.89 21.88 -53.14
CA LEU A 188 59.81 20.55 -52.54
C LEU A 188 58.69 20.52 -51.51
N GLN A 189 57.50 20.82 -51.94
CA GLN A 189 56.32 20.77 -51.07
C GLN A 189 55.74 19.37 -51.01
N PRO A 190 55.18 18.94 -49.87
CA PRO A 190 54.55 17.63 -49.76
C PRO A 190 53.39 17.46 -50.75
N ASN A 191 53.41 16.36 -51.52
CA ASN A 191 52.30 15.95 -52.41
C ASN A 191 51.55 14.74 -51.84
N ILE A 192 52.04 14.14 -50.74
CA ILE A 192 51.35 13.10 -49.96
C ILE A 192 50.84 13.77 -48.68
N LEU A 193 49.51 14.05 -48.69
CA LEU A 193 48.82 14.79 -47.64
C LEU A 193 47.91 13.87 -46.79
N SER A 194 47.63 14.24 -45.56
CA SER A 194 46.71 13.49 -44.71
C SER A 194 45.27 13.60 -45.21
N ASP A 195 44.58 12.46 -45.30
CA ASP A 195 43.14 12.38 -45.55
C ASP A 195 42.40 12.25 -44.21
N VAL A 196 42.19 13.38 -43.52
CA VAL A 196 41.54 13.46 -42.23
C VAL A 196 40.10 12.94 -42.29
N GLU A 197 39.40 13.16 -43.39
CA GLU A 197 38.01 12.73 -43.58
C GLU A 197 37.91 11.20 -43.66
N ALA A 198 38.81 10.57 -44.43
CA ALA A 198 38.90 9.12 -44.54
C ALA A 198 39.32 8.48 -43.19
N ASP A 199 40.26 9.11 -42.47
CA ASP A 199 40.68 8.68 -41.13
C ASP A 199 39.52 8.65 -40.15
N GLU A 200 38.78 9.75 -40.04
CA GLU A 200 37.63 9.87 -39.15
C GLU A 200 36.51 8.90 -39.52
N LYS A 201 36.22 8.77 -40.80
CA LYS A 201 35.20 7.87 -41.29
C LYS A 201 35.54 6.41 -41.00
N PHE A 202 36.79 6.01 -41.23
CA PHE A 202 37.25 4.65 -40.99
C PHE A 202 37.28 4.33 -39.50
N LYS A 203 37.79 5.22 -38.64
CA LYS A 203 37.78 5.06 -37.18
C LYS A 203 36.37 4.95 -36.66
N THR A 204 35.47 5.81 -37.10
CA THR A 204 34.04 5.76 -36.69
C THR A 204 33.42 4.43 -37.06
N GLN A 205 33.69 3.91 -38.27
CA GLN A 205 33.15 2.62 -38.70
C GLN A 205 33.71 1.46 -37.86
N GLU A 206 35.02 1.44 -37.58
CA GLU A 206 35.63 0.43 -36.73
C GLU A 206 35.11 0.51 -35.27
N TYR A 207 34.91 1.72 -34.72
CA TYR A 207 34.30 1.88 -33.40
C TYR A 207 32.87 1.37 -33.36
N LEU A 208 32.08 1.60 -34.41
CA LEU A 208 30.74 1.05 -34.52
C LEU A 208 30.74 -0.49 -34.55
N ASN A 209 31.70 -1.08 -35.29
CA ASN A 209 31.85 -2.54 -35.38
C ASN A 209 32.15 -3.17 -34.00
N VAL A 210 33.00 -2.57 -33.17
CA VAL A 210 33.35 -3.10 -31.85
C VAL A 210 32.33 -2.75 -30.75
N THR A 211 31.52 -1.70 -30.95
CA THR A 211 30.42 -1.36 -30.02
C THR A 211 29.15 -2.15 -30.31
N GLY A 212 29.05 -2.78 -31.45
CA GLY A 212 27.91 -3.60 -31.88
C GLY A 212 27.80 -4.92 -31.10
N ALA A 213 26.73 -5.66 -31.36
CA ALA A 213 26.48 -6.96 -30.75
C ALA A 213 27.53 -7.99 -31.18
N GLN A 214 28.23 -8.57 -30.22
CA GLN A 214 29.24 -9.62 -30.42
C GLN A 214 28.68 -11.04 -30.47
N GLY A 215 27.37 -11.19 -30.16
CA GLY A 215 26.68 -12.45 -30.14
C GLY A 215 25.20 -12.28 -29.82
N VAL A 216 24.49 -13.38 -29.69
CA VAL A 216 23.06 -13.40 -29.33
C VAL A 216 22.80 -14.50 -28.32
N ILE A 217 22.19 -14.14 -27.19
CA ILE A 217 21.60 -15.10 -26.25
C ILE A 217 20.25 -15.49 -26.83
N LYS A 218 20.09 -16.76 -27.20
CA LYS A 218 18.86 -17.26 -27.82
C LYS A 218 17.72 -17.36 -26.84
N GLN A 219 16.46 -17.24 -27.33
CA GLN A 219 15.28 -17.51 -26.55
C GLN A 219 15.37 -18.87 -25.83
N GLY A 220 15.04 -18.88 -24.52
CA GLY A 220 15.16 -20.05 -23.63
C GLY A 220 16.57 -20.28 -23.08
N GLN A 221 17.59 -19.59 -23.59
CA GLN A 221 18.95 -19.70 -23.08
C GLN A 221 19.10 -18.95 -21.76
N ARG A 222 19.99 -19.46 -20.88
CA ARG A 222 20.30 -18.87 -19.58
C ARG A 222 21.00 -17.53 -19.72
N ILE A 223 20.52 -16.51 -18.98
CA ILE A 223 21.21 -15.22 -18.82
C ILE A 223 22.06 -15.25 -17.55
N VAL A 224 21.47 -15.65 -16.42
CA VAL A 224 22.15 -15.73 -15.11
C VAL A 224 21.43 -16.75 -14.22
N ASP A 225 22.17 -17.44 -13.36
CA ASP A 225 21.62 -18.42 -12.43
C ASP A 225 21.78 -17.98 -10.98
N ARG A 226 21.01 -18.57 -10.07
CA ARG A 226 21.05 -18.28 -8.64
C ARG A 226 22.43 -18.54 -8.04
N GLY A 227 22.98 -17.54 -7.35
CA GLY A 227 24.33 -17.60 -6.75
C GLY A 227 25.46 -17.24 -7.70
N GLU A 228 25.22 -17.08 -9.00
CA GLU A 228 26.22 -16.64 -9.97
C GLU A 228 26.58 -15.16 -9.74
N ILE A 229 27.89 -14.86 -9.76
CA ILE A 229 28.36 -13.49 -9.57
C ILE A 229 28.03 -12.68 -10.83
N ILE A 230 27.38 -11.52 -10.65
CA ILE A 230 27.03 -10.61 -11.74
C ILE A 230 28.29 -9.91 -12.23
N THR A 231 28.95 -10.52 -13.20
CA THR A 231 30.11 -9.92 -13.89
C THR A 231 29.68 -8.66 -14.66
N PRO A 232 30.60 -7.76 -15.04
CA PRO A 232 30.26 -6.59 -15.88
C PRO A 232 29.50 -6.96 -17.15
N GLN A 233 29.85 -8.11 -17.76
CA GLN A 233 29.19 -8.61 -18.96
C GLN A 233 27.75 -9.08 -18.67
N ILE A 234 27.54 -9.86 -17.61
CA ILE A 234 26.20 -10.30 -17.17
C ILE A 234 25.35 -9.08 -16.82
N TYR A 235 25.93 -8.09 -16.15
CA TYR A 235 25.25 -6.84 -15.81
C TYR A 235 24.75 -6.11 -17.06
N LYS A 236 25.61 -6.02 -18.09
CA LYS A 236 25.24 -5.39 -19.37
C LYS A 236 24.15 -6.18 -20.10
N ASN A 237 24.28 -7.50 -20.15
CA ASN A 237 23.27 -8.38 -20.75
C ASN A 237 21.91 -8.23 -20.05
N LEU A 238 21.89 -8.11 -18.71
CA LEU A 238 20.67 -7.85 -17.94
C LEU A 238 20.07 -6.50 -18.27
N GLN A 239 20.87 -5.44 -18.39
CA GLN A 239 20.37 -4.11 -18.79
C GLN A 239 19.73 -4.13 -20.19
N VAL A 240 20.42 -4.75 -21.17
CA VAL A 240 19.91 -4.88 -22.55
C VAL A 240 18.63 -5.72 -22.56
N TYR A 241 18.59 -6.80 -21.79
CA TYR A 241 17.39 -7.63 -21.66
C TYR A 241 16.21 -6.85 -21.09
N GLU A 242 16.42 -6.08 -20.01
CA GLU A 242 15.37 -5.24 -19.40
C GLU A 242 14.88 -4.14 -20.36
N GLU A 243 15.80 -3.50 -21.10
CA GLU A 243 15.43 -2.50 -22.09
C GLU A 243 14.61 -3.11 -23.24
N MET A 244 15.05 -4.24 -23.78
CA MET A 244 14.32 -4.96 -24.81
C MET A 244 12.99 -5.50 -24.31
N LEU A 245 12.93 -5.98 -23.06
CA LEU A 245 11.70 -6.42 -22.42
C LEU A 245 10.68 -5.26 -22.40
N SER A 246 11.13 -4.06 -22.07
CA SER A 246 10.28 -2.85 -22.08
C SER A 246 9.76 -2.49 -23.47
N GLN A 247 10.57 -2.68 -24.51
CA GLN A 247 10.20 -2.41 -25.91
C GLN A 247 9.26 -3.49 -26.47
N HIS A 248 9.51 -4.76 -26.15
CA HIS A 248 8.68 -5.89 -26.60
C HIS A 248 7.31 -5.92 -25.93
N SER A 249 7.21 -5.49 -24.65
CA SER A 249 5.93 -5.42 -23.94
C SER A 249 4.94 -4.43 -24.57
N SER A 250 5.43 -3.40 -25.24
CA SER A 250 4.59 -2.40 -25.91
C SER A 250 4.03 -2.85 -27.28
N LEU A 251 4.53 -3.92 -27.87
CA LEU A 251 4.23 -4.35 -29.25
C LEU A 251 3.45 -5.69 -29.37
N SER A 252 3.19 -6.42 -28.27
CA SER A 252 2.67 -7.78 -28.38
C SER A 252 1.16 -7.93 -28.17
N LYS A 253 0.52 -8.76 -29.02
CA LYS A 253 -0.84 -9.30 -28.85
C LYS A 253 -1.03 -10.02 -27.48
N HIS A 254 0.06 -10.33 -26.77
CA HIS A 254 0.03 -11.00 -25.48
C HIS A 254 -0.36 -10.09 -24.32
N GLU A 255 -0.24 -8.77 -24.46
CA GLU A 255 -0.64 -7.80 -23.44
C GLU A 255 -2.13 -7.94 -23.05
N ASN A 256 -2.98 -8.18 -24.05
CA ASN A 256 -4.42 -8.38 -23.81
C ASN A 256 -4.72 -9.65 -22.98
N PHE A 257 -3.99 -10.75 -23.20
CA PHE A 257 -4.16 -11.97 -22.41
C PHE A 257 -3.60 -11.82 -21.00
N TYR A 258 -2.51 -11.09 -20.83
CA TYR A 258 -1.95 -10.77 -19.52
C TYR A 258 -2.91 -9.91 -18.69
N LEU A 259 -3.44 -8.84 -19.28
CA LEU A 259 -4.45 -7.99 -18.63
C LEU A 259 -5.74 -8.76 -18.34
N LEU A 260 -6.18 -9.62 -19.25
CA LEU A 260 -7.32 -10.50 -19.03
C LEU A 260 -7.06 -11.46 -17.86
N GLY A 261 -5.88 -12.09 -17.81
CA GLY A 261 -5.47 -12.96 -16.71
C GLY A 261 -5.48 -12.25 -15.36
N LYS A 262 -4.92 -11.05 -15.27
CA LYS A 262 -4.97 -10.21 -14.08
C LYS A 262 -6.41 -9.85 -13.68
N GLY A 263 -7.23 -9.46 -14.64
CA GLY A 263 -8.64 -9.16 -14.40
C GLY A 263 -9.42 -10.36 -13.85
N VAL A 264 -9.24 -11.55 -14.45
CA VAL A 264 -9.85 -12.80 -13.96
C VAL A 264 -9.35 -13.14 -12.56
N TYR A 265 -8.07 -12.98 -12.28
CA TYR A 265 -7.52 -13.22 -10.95
C TYR A 265 -8.17 -12.31 -9.89
N ILE A 266 -8.26 -11.00 -10.13
CA ILE A 266 -8.92 -10.04 -9.24
C ILE A 266 -10.39 -10.42 -9.04
N LEU A 267 -11.09 -10.80 -10.12
CA LEU A 267 -12.48 -11.26 -10.08
C LEU A 267 -12.65 -12.52 -9.20
N ILE A 268 -11.73 -13.47 -9.27
CA ILE A 268 -11.75 -14.68 -8.44
C ILE A 268 -11.57 -14.30 -6.96
N VAL A 269 -10.55 -13.53 -6.63
CA VAL A 269 -10.23 -13.17 -5.23
C VAL A 269 -11.37 -12.36 -4.61
N LEU A 270 -11.78 -11.26 -5.25
CA LEU A 270 -12.90 -10.43 -4.77
C LEU A 270 -14.24 -11.17 -4.81
N GLY A 271 -14.45 -12.03 -5.81
CA GLY A 271 -15.66 -12.86 -5.94
C GLY A 271 -15.78 -13.86 -4.79
N LEU A 272 -14.69 -14.51 -4.41
CA LEU A 272 -14.66 -15.42 -3.26
C LEU A 272 -14.90 -14.66 -1.96
N PHE A 273 -14.31 -13.49 -1.79
CA PHE A 273 -14.56 -12.62 -0.62
C PHE A 273 -16.04 -12.19 -0.57
N PHE A 274 -16.59 -11.73 -1.68
CA PHE A 274 -17.99 -11.34 -1.79
C PHE A 274 -18.94 -12.52 -1.47
N LEU A 275 -18.62 -13.71 -1.97
CA LEU A 275 -19.37 -14.93 -1.70
C LEU A 275 -19.29 -15.32 -0.22
N PHE A 276 -18.10 -15.20 0.40
CA PHE A 276 -17.93 -15.41 1.84
C PHE A 276 -18.86 -14.50 2.64
N VAL A 277 -18.87 -13.20 2.36
CA VAL A 277 -19.75 -12.25 3.08
C VAL A 277 -21.22 -12.60 2.85
N LYS A 278 -21.62 -12.93 1.61
CA LYS A 278 -23.00 -13.29 1.28
C LYS A 278 -23.49 -14.55 1.99
N VAL A 279 -22.65 -15.58 2.09
CA VAL A 279 -23.02 -16.90 2.64
C VAL A 279 -22.90 -16.90 4.16
N TYR A 280 -21.79 -16.41 4.69
CA TYR A 280 -21.49 -16.56 6.13
C TYR A 280 -21.80 -15.31 6.96
N ARG A 281 -22.01 -14.14 6.32
CA ARG A 281 -22.24 -12.86 6.96
C ARG A 281 -23.45 -12.12 6.37
N LYS A 282 -24.57 -12.84 6.29
CA LYS A 282 -25.77 -12.32 5.64
C LYS A 282 -26.24 -10.97 6.17
N SER A 283 -26.18 -10.73 7.47
CA SER A 283 -26.52 -9.44 8.09
C SER A 283 -25.63 -8.29 7.59
N MET A 284 -24.32 -8.54 7.44
CA MET A 284 -23.36 -7.58 6.87
C MET A 284 -23.62 -7.38 5.38
N PHE A 285 -23.87 -8.47 4.66
CA PHE A 285 -24.19 -8.41 3.23
C PHE A 285 -25.46 -7.57 2.96
N ASP A 286 -26.49 -7.73 3.79
CA ASP A 286 -27.75 -6.98 3.67
C ASP A 286 -27.59 -5.49 4.03
N SER A 287 -26.63 -5.15 4.87
CA SER A 287 -26.29 -3.75 5.20
C SER A 287 -25.38 -3.15 4.13
N ILE A 288 -25.93 -2.26 3.27
CA ILE A 288 -25.16 -1.55 2.24
C ILE A 288 -23.95 -0.84 2.84
N ARG A 289 -24.13 -0.20 4.00
CA ARG A 289 -23.08 0.57 4.68
C ARG A 289 -21.87 -0.28 5.07
N GLN A 290 -22.12 -1.47 5.65
CA GLN A 290 -21.06 -2.39 6.05
C GLN A 290 -20.35 -2.98 4.83
N MET A 291 -21.12 -3.35 3.81
CA MET A 291 -20.56 -3.88 2.55
C MET A 291 -19.72 -2.82 1.81
N THR A 292 -20.20 -1.57 1.78
CA THR A 292 -19.43 -0.46 1.19
C THR A 292 -18.11 -0.27 1.92
N PHE A 293 -18.12 -0.25 3.25
CA PHE A 293 -16.90 -0.13 4.03
C PHE A 293 -15.89 -1.25 3.71
N LEU A 294 -16.31 -2.52 3.79
CA LEU A 294 -15.42 -3.65 3.54
C LEU A 294 -14.80 -3.60 2.15
N MET A 295 -15.62 -3.41 1.11
CA MET A 295 -15.14 -3.34 -0.27
C MET A 295 -14.22 -2.14 -0.51
N THR A 296 -14.60 -0.95 -0.02
CA THR A 296 -13.81 0.27 -0.18
C THR A 296 -12.49 0.18 0.58
N PHE A 297 -12.51 -0.36 1.80
CA PHE A 297 -11.31 -0.49 2.62
C PHE A 297 -10.27 -1.44 1.98
N ILE A 298 -10.69 -2.64 1.56
CA ILE A 298 -9.83 -3.60 0.86
C ILE A 298 -9.29 -2.97 -0.43
N THR A 299 -10.15 -2.29 -1.21
CA THR A 299 -9.76 -1.68 -2.48
C THR A 299 -8.74 -0.56 -2.28
N ILE A 300 -9.03 0.40 -1.39
CA ILE A 300 -8.12 1.53 -1.11
C ILE A 300 -6.78 1.03 -0.58
N PHE A 301 -6.80 0.07 0.35
CA PHE A 301 -5.56 -0.48 0.89
C PHE A 301 -4.74 -1.21 -0.18
N SER A 302 -5.39 -2.03 -1.03
CA SER A 302 -4.70 -2.72 -2.13
C SER A 302 -4.12 -1.75 -3.15
N VAL A 303 -4.89 -0.73 -3.56
CA VAL A 303 -4.44 0.32 -4.49
C VAL A 303 -3.26 1.10 -3.88
N PHE A 304 -3.37 1.52 -2.62
CA PHE A 304 -2.28 2.21 -1.91
C PHE A 304 -1.00 1.36 -1.88
N THR A 305 -1.12 0.07 -1.54
CA THR A 305 0.02 -0.85 -1.50
C THR A 305 0.66 -1.04 -2.87
N MET A 306 -0.12 -1.16 -3.94
CA MET A 306 0.38 -1.29 -5.31
C MET A 306 1.15 -0.03 -5.74
N LEU A 307 0.61 1.17 -5.45
CA LEU A 307 1.28 2.43 -5.72
C LEU A 307 2.58 2.59 -4.91
N MET A 308 2.57 2.18 -3.64
CA MET A 308 3.79 2.16 -2.82
C MET A 308 4.84 1.22 -3.38
N ALA A 309 4.43 0.03 -3.85
CA ALA A 309 5.34 -0.95 -4.46
C ALA A 309 5.94 -0.47 -5.78
N GLU A 310 5.20 0.33 -6.56
CA GLU A 310 5.66 0.87 -7.84
C GLU A 310 6.67 2.02 -7.67
N HIS A 311 6.44 2.92 -6.71
CA HIS A 311 7.20 4.16 -6.59
C HIS A 311 8.31 4.12 -5.54
N ILE A 312 8.29 3.18 -4.60
CA ILE A 312 9.22 3.13 -3.47
C ILE A 312 9.90 1.77 -3.41
N THR A 313 11.23 1.77 -3.43
CA THR A 313 12.01 0.56 -3.16
C THR A 313 11.61 -0.03 -1.80
N SER A 314 11.22 -1.29 -1.76
CA SER A 314 10.62 -1.95 -0.58
C SER A 314 9.25 -1.40 -0.15
N GLY A 315 8.58 -0.59 -0.99
CA GLY A 315 7.28 0.02 -0.69
C GLY A 315 6.19 -1.01 -0.34
N LEU A 316 6.25 -2.18 -0.94
CA LEU A 316 5.36 -3.30 -0.62
C LEU A 316 5.42 -3.68 0.88
N TYR A 317 6.63 -3.79 1.43
CA TYR A 317 6.85 -4.12 2.85
C TYR A 317 6.68 -2.92 3.79
N MET A 318 6.56 -1.70 3.27
CA MET A 318 6.19 -0.50 4.04
C MET A 318 4.69 -0.41 4.31
N SER A 319 3.88 -1.15 3.56
CA SER A 319 2.42 -1.17 3.75
C SER A 319 2.05 -1.99 4.99
N PRO A 320 1.32 -1.42 5.98
CA PRO A 320 1.05 -2.08 7.26
C PRO A 320 -0.10 -3.09 7.13
N PHE A 321 0.12 -4.26 6.54
CA PHE A 321 -0.91 -5.29 6.36
C PHE A 321 -1.57 -5.73 7.67
N ALA A 322 -0.83 -5.72 8.78
CA ALA A 322 -1.39 -5.99 10.10
C ALA A 322 -2.52 -5.02 10.50
N ALA A 323 -2.57 -3.81 9.91
CA ALA A 323 -3.65 -2.86 10.16
C ALA A 323 -4.99 -3.34 9.57
N VAL A 324 -4.95 -4.13 8.49
CA VAL A 324 -6.18 -4.60 7.83
C VAL A 324 -7.05 -5.43 8.78
N PRO A 325 -6.57 -6.55 9.34
CA PRO A 325 -7.39 -7.32 10.25
C PRO A 325 -7.67 -6.59 11.56
N VAL A 326 -6.74 -5.77 12.06
CA VAL A 326 -6.93 -4.98 13.29
C VAL A 326 -8.11 -4.02 13.15
N ILE A 327 -8.16 -3.24 12.08
CA ILE A 327 -9.23 -2.27 11.85
C ILE A 327 -10.57 -2.97 11.64
N ILE A 328 -10.59 -4.05 10.85
CA ILE A 328 -11.83 -4.78 10.60
C ILE A 328 -12.35 -5.45 11.86
N LEU A 329 -11.47 -6.00 12.72
CA LEU A 329 -11.82 -6.64 13.99
C LEU A 329 -12.48 -5.67 14.97
N ILE A 330 -12.13 -4.39 14.93
CA ILE A 330 -12.71 -3.37 15.82
C ILE A 330 -14.19 -3.13 15.54
N PHE A 331 -14.60 -3.24 14.27
CA PHE A 331 -15.98 -2.99 13.86
C PHE A 331 -16.80 -4.26 13.62
N PHE A 332 -16.13 -5.38 13.41
CA PHE A 332 -16.75 -6.65 13.05
C PHE A 332 -16.16 -7.81 13.87
N ASP A 333 -16.08 -8.97 13.27
CA ASP A 333 -15.59 -10.20 13.92
C ASP A 333 -14.28 -10.71 13.33
N SER A 334 -13.60 -11.59 14.08
CA SER A 334 -12.30 -12.17 13.71
C SER A 334 -12.34 -12.92 12.37
N ARG A 335 -13.45 -13.58 12.05
CA ARG A 335 -13.55 -14.34 10.77
C ARG A 335 -13.56 -13.38 9.59
N THR A 336 -14.34 -12.29 9.68
CA THR A 336 -14.38 -11.26 8.65
C THR A 336 -13.01 -10.58 8.51
N ALA A 337 -12.32 -10.32 9.63
CA ALA A 337 -10.98 -9.74 9.64
C ALA A 337 -9.95 -10.62 8.92
N ILE A 338 -9.92 -11.92 9.22
CA ILE A 338 -8.99 -12.88 8.61
C ILE A 338 -9.27 -13.05 7.11
N PHE A 339 -10.54 -13.21 6.70
CA PHE A 339 -10.85 -13.33 5.27
C PHE A 339 -10.53 -12.05 4.48
N SER A 340 -10.72 -10.87 5.08
CA SER A 340 -10.32 -9.61 4.46
C SER A 340 -8.80 -9.48 4.32
N LEU A 341 -8.05 -9.92 5.34
CA LEU A 341 -6.59 -10.00 5.28
C LEU A 341 -6.13 -10.90 4.14
N ILE A 342 -6.67 -12.12 4.06
CA ILE A 342 -6.32 -13.09 2.99
C ILE A 342 -6.62 -12.50 1.62
N ALA A 343 -7.80 -11.90 1.42
CA ALA A 343 -8.16 -11.27 0.16
C ALA A 343 -7.18 -10.15 -0.21
N THR A 344 -6.84 -9.28 0.74
CA THR A 344 -5.90 -8.17 0.53
C THR A 344 -4.49 -8.66 0.20
N ILE A 345 -3.98 -9.67 0.93
CA ILE A 345 -2.67 -10.27 0.67
C ILE A 345 -2.63 -10.86 -0.74
N LEU A 346 -3.65 -11.66 -1.12
CA LEU A 346 -3.70 -12.28 -2.44
C LEU A 346 -3.73 -11.23 -3.54
N LEU A 347 -4.52 -10.15 -3.41
CA LEU A 347 -4.56 -9.06 -4.38
C LEU A 347 -3.19 -8.40 -4.56
N CYS A 348 -2.46 -8.16 -3.45
CA CYS A 348 -1.16 -7.48 -3.47
C CYS A 348 0.01 -8.42 -3.80
N ALA A 349 -0.14 -9.74 -3.65
CA ALA A 349 0.91 -10.72 -3.93
C ALA A 349 1.39 -10.69 -5.39
N GLN A 350 0.54 -10.21 -6.30
CA GLN A 350 0.88 -10.11 -7.73
C GLN A 350 2.01 -9.10 -8.02
N VAL A 351 2.23 -8.13 -7.13
CA VAL A 351 3.30 -7.13 -7.27
C VAL A 351 4.54 -7.48 -6.47
N ALA A 352 4.52 -8.60 -5.73
CA ALA A 352 5.65 -9.05 -4.93
C ALA A 352 6.68 -9.79 -5.78
N THR A 353 7.96 -9.46 -5.61
CA THR A 353 9.08 -10.15 -6.27
C THR A 353 9.18 -11.61 -5.83
N ASN A 354 9.06 -11.87 -4.52
CA ASN A 354 8.95 -13.22 -3.95
C ASN A 354 7.56 -13.39 -3.33
N GLN A 355 6.62 -13.89 -4.14
CA GLN A 355 5.22 -14.03 -3.77
C GLN A 355 5.03 -14.93 -2.54
N PHE A 356 5.76 -16.05 -2.47
CA PHE A 356 5.65 -16.98 -1.36
C PHE A 356 6.10 -16.34 -0.04
N GLN A 357 7.27 -15.70 -0.03
CA GLN A 357 7.79 -15.00 1.14
C GLN A 357 6.82 -13.92 1.61
N PHE A 358 6.31 -13.12 0.69
CA PHE A 358 5.35 -12.06 0.98
C PHE A 358 4.07 -12.63 1.61
N ILE A 359 3.42 -13.62 0.98
CA ILE A 359 2.20 -14.23 1.49
C ILE A 359 2.41 -14.83 2.88
N PHE A 360 3.53 -15.56 3.06
CA PHE A 360 3.87 -16.17 4.35
C PHE A 360 4.03 -15.12 5.45
N MET A 361 4.84 -14.09 5.21
CA MET A 361 5.10 -13.05 6.21
C MET A 361 3.83 -12.30 6.58
N GLU A 362 3.09 -11.79 5.59
CA GLU A 362 1.90 -10.97 5.84
C GLU A 362 0.77 -11.77 6.49
N LEU A 363 0.61 -13.05 6.12
CA LEU A 363 -0.38 -13.92 6.73
C LEU A 363 -0.07 -14.18 8.22
N VAL A 364 1.18 -14.57 8.52
CA VAL A 364 1.59 -14.90 9.90
C VAL A 364 1.49 -13.66 10.78
N VAL A 365 2.02 -12.51 10.33
CA VAL A 365 1.96 -11.26 11.10
C VAL A 365 0.52 -10.77 11.28
N GLY A 366 -0.31 -10.84 10.25
CA GLY A 366 -1.72 -10.46 10.33
C GLY A 366 -2.52 -11.35 11.28
N LEU A 367 -2.23 -12.65 11.34
CA LEU A 367 -2.82 -13.57 12.31
C LEU A 367 -2.37 -13.24 13.75
N VAL A 368 -1.07 -13.01 13.97
CA VAL A 368 -0.54 -12.60 15.27
C VAL A 368 -1.18 -11.29 15.73
N ALA A 369 -1.32 -10.31 14.84
CA ALA A 369 -2.01 -9.05 15.14
C ALA A 369 -3.47 -9.29 15.51
N THR A 370 -4.19 -10.16 14.79
CA THR A 370 -5.58 -10.52 15.09
C THR A 370 -5.72 -11.18 16.44
N PHE A 371 -4.86 -12.14 16.79
CA PHE A 371 -4.92 -12.86 18.06
C PHE A 371 -4.46 -12.01 19.23
N SER A 372 -3.62 -11.01 19.02
CA SER A 372 -3.19 -10.09 20.07
C SER A 372 -4.30 -9.16 20.57
N ILE A 373 -5.35 -8.96 19.75
CA ILE A 373 -6.50 -8.10 20.05
C ILE A 373 -7.77 -8.95 20.13
N GLN A 374 -8.13 -9.43 21.30
CA GLN A 374 -9.42 -10.10 21.51
C GLN A 374 -10.58 -9.11 21.62
N GLN A 375 -10.36 -8.00 22.35
CA GLN A 375 -11.28 -6.87 22.46
C GLN A 375 -10.45 -5.60 22.67
N LEU A 376 -10.53 -4.67 21.73
CA LEU A 376 -9.85 -3.39 21.87
C LEU A 376 -10.61 -2.51 22.86
N SER A 377 -10.17 -2.48 24.09
CA SER A 377 -10.75 -1.64 25.15
C SER A 377 -9.83 -0.49 25.57
N ARG A 378 -8.55 -0.52 25.22
CA ARG A 378 -7.57 0.51 25.58
C ARG A 378 -6.65 0.81 24.40
N ARG A 379 -6.32 2.09 24.21
CA ARG A 379 -5.38 2.54 23.14
C ARG A 379 -4.00 1.88 23.23
N SER A 380 -3.54 1.57 24.46
CA SER A 380 -2.25 0.89 24.69
C SER A 380 -2.18 -0.53 24.10
N GLN A 381 -3.32 -1.17 23.82
CA GLN A 381 -3.33 -2.49 23.19
C GLN A 381 -2.82 -2.43 21.74
N LEU A 382 -3.08 -1.33 21.02
CA LEU A 382 -2.54 -1.14 19.67
C LEU A 382 -1.01 -1.06 19.66
N LEU A 383 -0.41 -0.36 20.64
CA LEU A 383 1.05 -0.31 20.78
C LEU A 383 1.65 -1.70 21.03
N ARG A 384 1.01 -2.48 21.89
CA ARG A 384 1.44 -3.86 22.17
C ARG A 384 1.33 -4.75 20.92
N THR A 385 0.23 -4.64 20.18
CA THR A 385 0.03 -5.38 18.92
C THR A 385 1.06 -4.96 17.87
N ALA A 386 1.36 -3.68 17.77
CA ALA A 386 2.37 -3.15 16.87
C ALA A 386 3.77 -3.71 17.19
N PHE A 387 4.10 -3.81 18.47
CA PHE A 387 5.35 -4.45 18.92
C PHE A 387 5.39 -5.94 18.58
N TYR A 388 4.30 -6.69 18.79
CA TYR A 388 4.24 -8.10 18.42
C TYR A 388 4.35 -8.29 16.89
N ALA A 389 3.73 -7.41 16.12
CA ALA A 389 3.86 -7.41 14.66
C ALA A 389 5.33 -7.19 14.24
N PHE A 390 6.04 -6.23 14.85
CA PHE A 390 7.45 -5.98 14.57
C PHE A 390 8.32 -7.20 14.84
N VAL A 391 8.16 -7.82 16.01
CA VAL A 391 8.93 -9.02 16.39
C VAL A 391 8.62 -10.16 15.41
N CYS A 392 7.34 -10.35 15.07
CA CYS A 392 6.90 -11.38 14.15
C CYS A 392 7.47 -11.18 12.73
N TYR A 393 7.41 -9.95 12.18
CA TYR A 393 8.06 -9.62 10.90
C TYR A 393 9.54 -9.94 10.92
N SER A 394 10.23 -9.53 12.00
CA SER A 394 11.67 -9.76 12.15
C SER A 394 12.01 -11.25 12.16
N VAL A 395 11.26 -12.04 12.91
CA VAL A 395 11.47 -13.50 12.98
C VAL A 395 11.16 -14.16 11.63
N CYS A 396 10.01 -13.85 11.01
CA CYS A 396 9.65 -14.42 9.71
C CYS A 396 10.68 -14.08 8.64
N TYR A 397 11.21 -12.85 8.62
CA TYR A 397 12.25 -12.45 7.68
C TYR A 397 13.54 -13.21 7.88
N ILE A 398 14.02 -13.32 9.13
CA ILE A 398 15.23 -14.11 9.45
C ILE A 398 15.05 -15.56 9.01
N VAL A 399 13.91 -16.17 9.34
CA VAL A 399 13.63 -17.57 8.96
C VAL A 399 13.59 -17.74 7.43
N THR A 400 12.96 -16.83 6.70
CA THR A 400 12.93 -16.92 5.22
C THR A 400 14.32 -16.76 4.62
N VAL A 401 15.16 -15.84 5.13
CA VAL A 401 16.56 -15.69 4.70
C VAL A 401 17.37 -16.95 4.99
N MET A 402 17.21 -17.56 6.17
CA MET A 402 17.89 -18.82 6.52
C MET A 402 17.48 -19.97 5.59
N ILE A 403 16.20 -20.08 5.26
CA ILE A 403 15.70 -21.11 4.32
C ILE A 403 16.24 -20.87 2.90
N GLU A 404 16.27 -19.62 2.46
CA GLU A 404 16.69 -19.26 1.11
C GLU A 404 18.20 -19.36 0.89
N ASN A 405 19.00 -18.93 1.86
CA ASN A 405 20.45 -18.81 1.71
C ASN A 405 21.24 -19.90 2.45
N GLY A 406 20.59 -20.69 3.32
CA GLY A 406 21.27 -21.65 4.18
C GLY A 406 22.19 -21.02 5.25
N SER A 407 22.19 -19.67 5.34
CA SER A 407 22.98 -18.89 6.30
C SER A 407 22.26 -17.60 6.69
N ILE A 408 22.77 -16.92 7.70
CA ILE A 408 22.28 -15.59 8.13
C ILE A 408 23.01 -14.42 7.44
N ASP A 409 24.05 -14.72 6.63
CA ASP A 409 24.90 -13.67 6.04
C ASP A 409 24.20 -12.80 4.98
N GLY A 410 23.04 -13.26 4.46
CA GLY A 410 22.21 -12.53 3.50
C GLY A 410 21.24 -11.54 4.11
N ILE A 411 21.25 -11.29 5.42
CA ILE A 411 20.30 -10.41 6.09
C ILE A 411 20.53 -8.95 5.67
N ASN A 412 19.48 -8.34 5.12
CA ASN A 412 19.46 -6.91 4.84
C ASN A 412 18.89 -6.13 6.04
N TRP A 413 19.77 -5.52 6.84
CA TRP A 413 19.39 -4.79 8.05
C TRP A 413 18.45 -3.60 7.80
N ARG A 414 18.43 -3.05 6.59
CA ARG A 414 17.51 -1.93 6.24
C ARG A 414 16.05 -2.37 6.30
N ILE A 415 15.73 -3.65 6.09
CA ILE A 415 14.36 -4.17 6.16
C ILE A 415 13.77 -4.05 7.56
N PHE A 416 14.59 -4.19 8.62
CA PHE A 416 14.10 -3.98 9.99
C PHE A 416 13.65 -2.53 10.22
N GLY A 417 14.29 -1.56 9.57
CA GLY A 417 13.83 -0.18 9.56
C GLY A 417 12.45 -0.03 8.91
N VAL A 418 12.19 -0.75 7.83
CA VAL A 418 10.86 -0.80 7.17
C VAL A 418 9.81 -1.40 8.11
N PHE A 419 10.12 -2.49 8.81
CA PHE A 419 9.23 -3.06 9.82
C PHE A 419 8.99 -2.10 11.00
N GLY A 420 10.01 -1.31 11.37
CA GLY A 420 9.87 -0.23 12.34
C GLY A 420 8.87 0.84 11.89
N ILE A 421 8.91 1.25 10.63
CA ILE A 421 7.93 2.17 10.05
C ILE A 421 6.53 1.58 10.13
N ASN A 422 6.33 0.31 9.75
CA ASN A 422 5.05 -0.38 9.87
C ASN A 422 4.51 -0.39 11.29
N THR A 423 5.39 -0.60 12.28
CA THR A 423 5.04 -0.58 13.70
C THR A 423 4.51 0.79 14.12
N VAL A 424 5.18 1.87 13.68
CA VAL A 424 4.75 3.24 13.94
C VAL A 424 3.41 3.51 13.29
N VAL A 425 3.23 3.18 12.00
CA VAL A 425 1.98 3.38 11.26
C VAL A 425 0.83 2.60 11.90
N LEU A 426 1.06 1.34 12.30
CA LEU A 426 0.06 0.52 12.98
C LEU A 426 -0.34 1.14 14.34
N SER A 427 0.60 1.74 15.06
CA SER A 427 0.31 2.45 16.32
C SER A 427 -0.62 3.64 16.12
N PHE A 428 -0.56 4.29 14.95
CA PHE A 428 -1.44 5.39 14.56
C PHE A 428 -2.76 4.93 13.93
N ALA A 429 -3.03 3.63 13.81
CA ALA A 429 -4.30 3.10 13.29
C ALA A 429 -5.53 3.64 14.04
N TYR A 430 -5.34 4.12 15.28
CA TYR A 430 -6.39 4.79 16.06
C TYR A 430 -6.99 6.01 15.36
N VAL A 431 -6.17 6.81 14.67
CA VAL A 431 -6.65 7.96 13.88
C VAL A 431 -7.56 7.50 12.75
N LEU A 432 -7.18 6.40 12.09
CA LEU A 432 -7.98 5.83 11.01
C LEU A 432 -9.31 5.27 11.53
N ILE A 433 -9.33 4.64 12.71
CA ILE A 433 -10.56 4.18 13.38
C ILE A 433 -11.52 5.35 13.57
N PHE A 434 -11.05 6.49 14.10
CA PHE A 434 -11.86 7.69 14.29
C PHE A 434 -12.45 8.22 12.97
N ILE A 435 -11.63 8.24 11.90
CA ILE A 435 -12.10 8.66 10.57
C ILE A 435 -13.20 7.72 10.06
N ILE A 436 -13.00 6.40 10.20
CA ILE A 436 -13.96 5.38 9.78
C ILE A 436 -15.27 5.52 10.54
N GLU A 437 -15.23 5.72 11.87
CA GLU A 437 -16.42 5.96 12.68
C GLU A 437 -17.20 7.16 12.16
N LYS A 438 -16.51 8.26 11.84
CA LYS A 438 -17.14 9.50 11.39
C LYS A 438 -17.73 9.40 9.99
N VAL A 439 -17.01 8.75 9.07
CA VAL A 439 -17.41 8.62 7.64
C VAL A 439 -18.53 7.59 7.47
N PHE A 440 -18.38 6.42 8.10
CA PHE A 440 -19.33 5.32 7.93
C PHE A 440 -20.41 5.28 9.04
N GLY A 441 -20.29 6.09 10.07
CA GLY A 441 -21.24 6.12 11.20
C GLY A 441 -21.23 4.81 11.99
N PHE A 442 -20.09 4.12 12.07
CA PHE A 442 -19.88 2.99 12.95
C PHE A 442 -19.54 3.48 14.34
N THR A 443 -19.63 2.57 15.31
CA THR A 443 -19.22 2.85 16.70
C THR A 443 -18.30 1.72 17.14
N SER A 444 -17.06 2.05 17.44
CA SER A 444 -16.09 1.07 17.91
C SER A 444 -16.32 0.71 19.39
N THR A 445 -15.77 -0.42 19.79
CA THR A 445 -15.75 -0.80 21.21
C THR A 445 -14.98 0.22 22.06
N VAL A 446 -13.97 0.89 21.50
CA VAL A 446 -13.21 1.94 22.20
C VAL A 446 -14.11 3.12 22.52
N THR A 447 -14.87 3.62 21.56
CA THR A 447 -15.83 4.71 21.75
C THR A 447 -16.90 4.32 22.79
N LEU A 448 -17.40 3.07 22.76
CA LEU A 448 -18.34 2.58 23.78
C LEU A 448 -17.72 2.55 25.17
N VAL A 449 -16.47 2.15 25.33
CA VAL A 449 -15.75 2.16 26.60
C VAL A 449 -15.53 3.58 27.11
N GLU A 450 -15.12 4.51 26.23
CA GLU A 450 -14.96 5.93 26.57
C GLU A 450 -16.28 6.57 27.01
N LEU A 451 -17.38 6.24 26.34
CA LEU A 451 -18.72 6.69 26.73
C LEU A 451 -19.21 6.06 28.03
N SER A 452 -18.78 4.85 28.38
CA SER A 452 -19.18 4.19 29.64
C SER A 452 -18.37 4.61 30.88
N ASP A 453 -17.40 5.52 30.69
CA ASP A 453 -16.69 6.13 31.82
C ASP A 453 -17.65 7.02 32.61
N ILE A 454 -17.83 6.72 33.91
CA ILE A 454 -18.69 7.49 34.80
C ILE A 454 -18.24 8.95 34.95
N ASN A 455 -16.99 9.26 34.68
CA ASN A 455 -16.47 10.62 34.66
C ASN A 455 -16.79 11.38 33.33
N ASN A 456 -17.47 10.73 32.37
CA ASN A 456 -17.93 11.40 31.15
C ASN A 456 -18.80 12.62 31.56
N PRO A 457 -18.58 13.79 30.94
CA PRO A 457 -19.27 15.03 31.33
C PRO A 457 -20.80 14.89 31.40
N LEU A 458 -21.42 14.16 30.46
CA LEU A 458 -22.86 13.97 30.44
C LEU A 458 -23.36 13.03 31.54
N LEU A 459 -22.65 11.94 31.84
CA LEU A 459 -22.98 11.03 32.94
C LEU A 459 -22.76 11.70 34.30
N ARG A 460 -21.72 12.51 34.43
CA ARG A 460 -21.49 13.32 35.62
C ARG A 460 -22.61 14.33 35.85
N ARG A 461 -23.04 15.00 34.79
CA ARG A 461 -24.20 15.90 34.86
C ARG A 461 -25.47 15.14 35.24
N LEU A 462 -25.71 13.93 34.72
CA LEU A 462 -26.82 13.08 35.11
C LEU A 462 -26.74 12.73 36.61
N ALA A 463 -25.56 12.43 37.15
CA ALA A 463 -25.37 12.14 38.57
C ALA A 463 -25.62 13.36 39.47
N GLU A 464 -25.35 14.58 39.01
CA GLU A 464 -25.56 15.83 39.72
C GLU A 464 -27.04 16.30 39.66
N GLU A 465 -27.69 16.25 38.51
CA GLU A 465 -29.05 16.76 38.28
C GLU A 465 -30.16 15.75 38.60
N ALA A 466 -29.89 14.42 38.41
CA ALA A 466 -30.84 13.34 38.62
C ALA A 466 -30.17 12.11 39.24
N PRO A 467 -29.71 12.19 40.52
CA PRO A 467 -28.89 11.16 41.16
C PRO A 467 -29.60 9.82 41.27
N GLY A 468 -30.90 9.79 41.48
CA GLY A 468 -31.71 8.55 41.53
C GLY A 468 -31.73 7.85 40.15
N THR A 469 -31.91 8.59 39.08
CA THR A 469 -31.85 8.07 37.71
C THR A 469 -30.43 7.56 37.35
N PHE A 470 -29.38 8.26 37.79
CA PHE A 470 -28.02 7.78 37.59
C PHE A 470 -27.77 6.44 38.26
N GLN A 471 -28.19 6.27 39.54
CA GLN A 471 -28.09 5.01 40.26
C GLN A 471 -28.89 3.89 39.60
N HIS A 472 -30.12 4.18 39.15
CA HIS A 472 -30.95 3.27 38.37
C HIS A 472 -30.20 2.82 37.11
N SER A 473 -29.69 3.76 36.30
CA SER A 473 -28.96 3.47 35.04
C SER A 473 -27.73 2.58 35.30
N ILE A 474 -26.98 2.75 36.39
CA ILE A 474 -25.86 1.88 36.75
C ILE A 474 -26.34 0.46 37.03
N GLN A 475 -27.43 0.30 37.80
CA GLN A 475 -27.96 -1.03 38.16
C GLN A 475 -28.50 -1.74 36.92
N VAL A 476 -29.27 -1.04 36.10
CA VAL A 476 -29.77 -1.56 34.81
C VAL A 476 -28.59 -1.93 33.89
N SER A 477 -27.56 -1.09 33.80
CA SER A 477 -26.38 -1.37 32.97
C SER A 477 -25.66 -2.66 33.38
N THR A 478 -25.61 -2.93 34.69
CA THR A 478 -24.99 -4.14 35.19
C THR A 478 -25.86 -5.38 34.91
N LEU A 479 -27.15 -5.29 35.20
CA LEU A 479 -28.12 -6.36 34.98
C LEU A 479 -28.21 -6.73 33.48
N ALA A 480 -28.35 -5.73 32.61
CA ALA A 480 -28.45 -5.91 31.20
C ALA A 480 -27.13 -6.44 30.57
N ALA A 481 -25.97 -5.99 31.04
CA ALA A 481 -24.67 -6.48 30.55
C ALA A 481 -24.45 -7.96 30.90
N ASP A 482 -24.87 -8.43 32.07
CA ASP A 482 -24.77 -9.85 32.44
C ASP A 482 -25.69 -10.71 31.55
N ALA A 483 -26.90 -10.26 31.28
CA ALA A 483 -27.82 -10.94 30.38
C ALA A 483 -27.28 -10.96 28.91
N ALA A 484 -26.72 -9.85 28.43
CA ALA A 484 -26.11 -9.78 27.11
C ALA A 484 -24.94 -10.79 26.98
N ARG A 485 -24.12 -10.88 28.02
CA ARG A 485 -23.01 -11.89 28.07
C ARG A 485 -23.53 -13.31 28.00
N ALA A 486 -24.61 -13.63 28.74
CA ALA A 486 -25.16 -14.96 28.79
C ALA A 486 -25.69 -15.48 27.43
N ILE A 487 -26.19 -14.60 26.56
CA ILE A 487 -26.67 -14.96 25.23
C ILE A 487 -25.69 -14.62 24.12
N GLY A 488 -24.47 -14.12 24.41
CA GLY A 488 -23.46 -13.76 23.42
C GLY A 488 -23.78 -12.49 22.62
N ALA A 489 -24.63 -11.58 23.16
CA ALA A 489 -24.89 -10.26 22.62
C ALA A 489 -23.77 -9.27 22.97
N ASN A 490 -23.77 -8.06 22.35
CA ASN A 490 -22.73 -7.08 22.59
C ASN A 490 -22.83 -6.45 23.99
N THR A 491 -22.11 -7.06 24.94
CA THR A 491 -22.11 -6.66 26.36
C THR A 491 -21.73 -5.20 26.57
N GLN A 492 -20.72 -4.68 25.83
CA GLN A 492 -20.26 -3.31 26.00
C GLN A 492 -21.29 -2.31 25.46
N LEU A 493 -21.93 -2.61 24.33
CA LEU A 493 -22.98 -1.79 23.75
C LEU A 493 -24.19 -1.69 24.71
N VAL A 494 -24.63 -2.83 25.25
CA VAL A 494 -25.74 -2.88 26.22
C VAL A 494 -25.40 -2.08 27.48
N ARG A 495 -24.20 -2.30 28.04
CA ARG A 495 -23.72 -1.56 29.21
C ARG A 495 -23.74 -0.06 28.98
N THR A 496 -23.20 0.39 27.85
CA THR A 496 -23.11 1.82 27.53
C THR A 496 -24.49 2.40 27.24
N GLY A 497 -25.32 1.71 26.41
CA GLY A 497 -26.69 2.15 26.12
C GLY A 497 -27.55 2.32 27.37
N ALA A 498 -27.40 1.39 28.32
CA ALA A 498 -28.12 1.46 29.59
C ALA A 498 -27.74 2.67 30.47
N LEU A 499 -26.46 3.15 30.37
CA LEU A 499 -26.08 4.35 31.14
C LEU A 499 -26.73 5.63 30.58
N TYR A 500 -27.13 5.65 29.31
CA TYR A 500 -27.67 6.84 28.64
C TYR A 500 -29.17 6.78 28.33
N HIS A 501 -29.85 5.63 28.57
CA HIS A 501 -31.23 5.46 28.11
C HIS A 501 -32.18 6.52 28.68
N ASP A 502 -31.93 6.94 29.90
CA ASP A 502 -32.78 7.83 30.72
C ASP A 502 -32.23 9.25 30.90
N ILE A 503 -31.26 9.71 30.11
CA ILE A 503 -30.67 11.04 30.27
C ILE A 503 -31.69 12.19 30.11
N GLY A 504 -32.82 11.94 29.46
CA GLY A 504 -33.88 12.92 29.29
C GLY A 504 -34.63 13.25 30.58
N LYS A 505 -34.54 12.40 31.64
CA LYS A 505 -35.11 12.67 32.94
C LYS A 505 -34.47 13.88 33.65
N MET A 506 -33.26 14.31 33.21
CA MET A 506 -32.65 15.57 33.69
C MET A 506 -33.48 16.83 33.42
N GLU A 507 -34.35 16.82 32.41
CA GLU A 507 -35.21 17.98 32.13
C GLU A 507 -36.22 18.27 33.24
N SER A 508 -36.71 17.25 33.93
CA SER A 508 -37.67 17.37 35.01
C SER A 508 -37.53 16.24 36.04
N PRO A 509 -36.42 16.16 36.79
CA PRO A 509 -36.08 14.97 37.60
C PRO A 509 -37.12 14.63 38.66
N ILE A 510 -37.75 15.64 39.27
CA ILE A 510 -38.73 15.50 40.37
C ILE A 510 -40.00 14.70 40.01
N PHE A 511 -40.31 14.60 38.70
CA PHE A 511 -41.46 13.81 38.24
C PHE A 511 -41.19 12.30 38.26
N PHE A 512 -39.92 11.87 38.42
CA PHE A 512 -39.56 10.46 38.43
C PHE A 512 -39.32 10.01 39.88
N THR A 513 -39.98 8.91 40.27
CA THR A 513 -40.04 8.44 41.66
C THR A 513 -38.69 8.25 42.31
N GLU A 514 -37.66 7.82 41.54
CA GLU A 514 -36.32 7.62 42.00
C GLU A 514 -35.58 8.91 42.43
N ASN A 515 -36.07 10.09 41.98
CA ASN A 515 -35.52 11.41 42.33
C ASN A 515 -36.41 12.22 43.25
N GLN A 516 -37.57 11.70 43.70
CA GLN A 516 -38.48 12.40 44.55
C GLN A 516 -38.02 12.46 46.00
N HIS A 517 -38.13 13.62 46.62
CA HIS A 517 -37.85 13.87 48.00
C HIS A 517 -39.10 14.47 48.70
N GLY A 518 -40.02 13.59 49.11
CA GLY A 518 -41.15 13.95 49.98
C GLY A 518 -42.45 14.32 49.26
N VAL A 519 -42.47 15.27 48.31
CA VAL A 519 -43.70 15.68 47.62
C VAL A 519 -43.74 15.04 46.23
N ASN A 520 -44.83 14.35 45.91
CA ASN A 520 -45.09 13.82 44.56
C ASN A 520 -45.69 14.91 43.66
N PRO A 521 -45.00 15.40 42.61
CA PRO A 521 -45.48 16.45 41.73
C PRO A 521 -46.67 16.01 40.85
N HIS A 522 -46.96 14.70 40.78
CA HIS A 522 -48.14 14.19 40.09
C HIS A 522 -49.46 14.38 40.89
N ASN A 523 -49.36 14.66 42.20
CA ASN A 523 -50.54 14.90 43.02
C ASN A 523 -51.28 16.18 42.53
N GLY A 524 -52.50 16.00 42.09
CA GLY A 524 -53.33 17.09 41.60
C GLY A 524 -53.19 17.36 40.07
N LEU A 525 -52.43 16.53 39.34
CA LEU A 525 -52.42 16.54 37.88
C LEU A 525 -53.33 15.45 37.33
N ASP A 526 -53.97 15.70 36.22
CA ASP A 526 -54.73 14.66 35.50
C ASP A 526 -53.81 13.55 35.04
N PRO A 527 -54.27 12.27 35.07
CA PRO A 527 -53.44 11.13 34.67
C PRO A 527 -52.83 11.23 33.28
N ASP A 528 -53.51 11.81 32.29
CA ASP A 528 -53.03 12.02 30.94
C ASP A 528 -51.92 13.08 30.87
N VAL A 529 -52.03 14.15 31.70
CA VAL A 529 -50.97 15.17 31.83
C VAL A 529 -49.73 14.57 32.47
N SER A 530 -49.89 13.78 33.51
CA SER A 530 -48.83 13.06 34.20
C SER A 530 -48.14 12.07 33.25
N ALA A 531 -48.89 11.28 32.45
CA ALA A 531 -48.35 10.35 31.47
C ALA A 531 -47.54 11.09 30.39
N ARG A 532 -48.07 12.19 29.85
CA ARG A 532 -47.34 13.01 28.87
C ARG A 532 -46.03 13.53 29.43
N LYS A 533 -45.99 13.95 30.69
CA LYS A 533 -44.80 14.44 31.35
C LYS A 533 -43.75 13.34 31.49
N ILE A 534 -44.17 12.14 31.86
CA ILE A 534 -43.26 10.96 31.94
C ILE A 534 -42.75 10.58 30.54
N ILE A 535 -43.66 10.41 29.57
CA ILE A 535 -43.32 10.00 28.18
C ILE A 535 -42.35 10.97 27.51
N SER A 536 -42.45 12.29 27.84
CA SER A 536 -41.60 13.30 27.24
C SER A 536 -40.11 13.15 27.44
N HIS A 537 -39.67 12.34 28.47
CA HIS A 537 -38.23 12.13 28.70
C HIS A 537 -37.51 11.45 27.50
N VAL A 538 -38.22 10.64 26.72
CA VAL A 538 -37.67 10.02 25.51
C VAL A 538 -37.26 11.08 24.48
N ALA A 539 -38.16 12.04 24.21
CA ALA A 539 -37.85 13.13 23.28
C ALA A 539 -36.79 14.08 23.83
N ALA A 540 -36.83 14.41 25.12
CA ALA A 540 -35.84 15.22 25.80
C ALA A 540 -34.44 14.54 25.75
N GLY A 541 -34.40 13.24 26.00
CA GLY A 541 -33.17 12.41 25.90
C GLY A 541 -32.58 12.40 24.50
N LEU A 542 -33.42 12.27 23.47
CA LEU A 542 -32.97 12.35 22.08
C LEU A 542 -32.38 13.71 21.70
N ASN A 543 -33.04 14.79 22.14
CA ASN A 543 -32.56 16.16 21.88
C ASN A 543 -31.19 16.37 22.55
N LEU A 544 -31.05 15.91 23.80
CA LEU A 544 -29.80 15.99 24.51
C LEU A 544 -28.70 15.12 23.87
N ALA A 545 -29.02 13.89 23.49
CA ALA A 545 -28.12 12.99 22.79
C ALA A 545 -27.65 13.55 21.44
N ALA A 546 -28.54 14.28 20.74
CA ALA A 546 -28.19 14.96 19.49
C ALA A 546 -27.23 16.13 19.73
N LYS A 547 -27.50 16.96 20.76
CA LYS A 547 -26.63 18.06 21.18
C LYS A 547 -25.23 17.60 21.57
N GLU A 548 -25.15 16.51 22.33
CA GLU A 548 -23.88 15.91 22.79
C GLU A 548 -23.27 14.96 21.74
N LYS A 549 -23.85 14.88 20.56
CA LYS A 549 -23.38 14.08 19.41
C LYS A 549 -23.17 12.60 19.73
N LEU A 550 -24.02 12.02 20.60
CA LEU A 550 -23.95 10.59 20.91
C LEU A 550 -24.16 9.74 19.64
N PRO A 551 -23.45 8.61 19.52
CA PRO A 551 -23.60 7.67 18.41
C PRO A 551 -25.07 7.23 18.23
N ARG A 552 -25.46 6.93 16.97
CA ARG A 552 -26.82 6.48 16.68
C ARG A 552 -27.21 5.26 17.50
N VAL A 553 -26.30 4.27 17.62
CA VAL A 553 -26.58 3.04 18.39
C VAL A 553 -26.91 3.30 19.86
N ILE A 554 -26.41 4.39 20.47
CA ILE A 554 -26.76 4.81 21.84
C ILE A 554 -28.13 5.51 21.87
N ARG A 555 -28.41 6.32 20.83
CA ARG A 555 -29.73 6.98 20.70
C ARG A 555 -30.86 5.96 20.50
N ASP A 556 -30.58 4.83 19.84
CA ASP A 556 -31.55 3.74 19.69
C ASP A 556 -31.98 3.17 21.05
N PHE A 557 -31.11 3.13 22.08
CA PHE A 557 -31.48 2.75 23.45
C PHE A 557 -32.44 3.77 24.09
N ILE A 558 -32.26 5.06 23.84
CA ILE A 558 -33.15 6.11 24.37
C ILE A 558 -34.53 5.99 23.72
N THR A 559 -34.62 5.65 22.45
CA THR A 559 -35.93 5.58 21.75
C THR A 559 -36.67 4.28 21.99
N GLU A 560 -35.94 3.17 22.15
CA GLU A 560 -36.49 1.82 22.08
C GLU A 560 -36.75 1.19 23.45
N HIS A 561 -36.20 1.74 24.58
CA HIS A 561 -36.27 1.09 25.89
C HIS A 561 -37.71 0.95 26.43
N HIS A 562 -38.65 1.77 26.01
CA HIS A 562 -40.09 1.62 26.31
C HIS A 562 -40.89 1.14 25.09
N GLY A 563 -40.30 1.17 23.88
CA GLY A 563 -40.99 0.77 22.66
C GLY A 563 -42.31 1.52 22.47
N LYS A 564 -43.36 0.81 22.09
CA LYS A 564 -44.75 1.27 22.05
C LYS A 564 -45.54 0.83 23.28
N GLY A 565 -44.85 0.67 24.40
CA GLY A 565 -45.49 0.30 25.66
C GLY A 565 -46.43 1.40 26.19
N VAL A 566 -47.29 1.04 27.12
CA VAL A 566 -48.25 1.94 27.78
C VAL A 566 -47.69 2.34 29.15
N ALA A 567 -47.82 3.61 29.53
CA ALA A 567 -47.57 4.09 30.90
C ALA A 567 -48.65 3.54 31.83
N LYS A 568 -48.55 2.23 32.13
CA LYS A 568 -49.64 1.42 32.75
C LYS A 568 -50.18 2.02 34.04
N TYR A 569 -49.33 2.62 34.88
CA TYR A 569 -49.79 3.26 36.13
C TYR A 569 -50.83 4.34 35.85
N PHE A 570 -50.53 5.32 35.03
CA PHE A 570 -51.40 6.45 34.70
C PHE A 570 -52.62 6.03 33.89
N TYR A 571 -52.45 5.09 32.94
CA TYR A 571 -53.54 4.52 32.19
C TYR A 571 -54.56 3.82 33.12
N THR A 572 -54.10 3.00 34.06
CA THR A 572 -54.94 2.30 35.02
C THR A 572 -55.62 3.30 35.99
N THR A 573 -54.90 4.34 36.43
CA THR A 573 -55.48 5.42 37.24
C THR A 573 -56.59 6.13 36.50
N ALA A 574 -56.36 6.53 35.23
CA ALA A 574 -57.37 7.19 34.40
C ALA A 574 -58.64 6.32 34.19
N CYS A 575 -58.44 5.01 33.95
CA CYS A 575 -59.57 4.06 33.86
C CYS A 575 -60.36 3.95 35.14
N ASN A 576 -59.67 3.96 36.31
CA ASN A 576 -60.31 3.85 37.62
C ASN A 576 -61.05 5.13 38.04
N GLU A 577 -60.53 6.32 37.64
CA GLU A 577 -61.14 7.62 37.89
C GLU A 577 -62.34 7.90 36.97
N SER A 578 -62.41 7.26 35.85
CA SER A 578 -63.47 7.43 34.87
C SER A 578 -64.01 6.08 34.38
N PRO A 579 -64.70 5.30 35.22
CA PRO A 579 -65.17 3.94 34.89
C PRO A 579 -66.16 3.90 33.71
N ASP A 580 -66.94 4.96 33.52
CA ASP A 580 -67.95 5.04 32.47
C ASP A 580 -67.43 5.68 31.18
N ALA A 581 -66.21 6.22 31.18
CA ALA A 581 -65.60 6.84 30.02
C ALA A 581 -64.60 5.88 29.34
N LYS A 582 -64.66 5.79 28.00
CA LYS A 582 -63.68 5.02 27.25
C LYS A 582 -62.38 5.80 27.18
N VAL A 583 -61.43 5.46 28.08
CA VAL A 583 -60.08 6.02 28.06
C VAL A 583 -59.31 5.49 26.85
N ASP A 584 -58.81 6.44 26.00
CA ASP A 584 -58.02 6.04 24.84
C ASP A 584 -56.58 5.66 25.29
N PRO A 585 -56.13 4.41 25.09
CA PRO A 585 -54.77 3.97 25.40
C PRO A 585 -53.68 4.75 24.65
N ALA A 586 -53.99 5.32 23.48
CA ALA A 586 -53.03 6.05 22.66
C ALA A 586 -52.43 7.26 23.36
N ASN A 587 -53.20 7.92 24.28
CA ASN A 587 -52.72 9.05 25.08
C ASN A 587 -51.64 8.68 26.11
N PHE A 588 -51.52 7.38 26.43
CA PHE A 588 -50.61 6.83 27.42
C PHE A 588 -49.52 5.98 26.81
N MET A 589 -49.41 5.92 25.45
CA MET A 589 -48.42 5.11 24.75
C MET A 589 -47.14 5.88 24.51
N TYR A 590 -46.03 5.21 24.66
CA TYR A 590 -44.73 5.72 24.18
C TYR A 590 -44.63 5.72 22.66
N PRO A 591 -43.89 6.67 22.07
CA PRO A 591 -43.86 6.84 20.61
C PRO A 591 -43.15 5.69 19.86
N GLY A 592 -42.38 4.88 20.56
CA GLY A 592 -41.61 3.81 19.96
C GLY A 592 -40.39 4.32 19.17
N PRO A 593 -39.80 3.48 18.31
CA PRO A 593 -40.20 2.12 17.89
C PRO A 593 -39.99 1.06 18.99
N ASN A 594 -40.50 -0.16 18.75
CA ASN A 594 -40.17 -1.32 19.54
C ASN A 594 -38.69 -1.70 19.33
N PRO A 595 -38.06 -2.44 20.27
CA PRO A 595 -36.70 -2.91 20.13
C PRO A 595 -36.41 -3.59 18.79
N GLN A 596 -35.39 -3.10 18.08
CA GLN A 596 -34.98 -3.59 16.78
C GLN A 596 -33.78 -4.55 16.85
N THR A 597 -33.08 -4.58 17.99
CA THR A 597 -31.90 -5.40 18.21
C THR A 597 -32.06 -6.25 19.48
N LYS A 598 -31.22 -7.28 19.63
CA LYS A 598 -31.19 -8.06 20.89
C LYS A 598 -30.77 -7.18 22.07
N GLU A 599 -29.85 -6.26 21.81
CA GLU A 599 -29.29 -5.36 22.81
C GLU A 599 -30.34 -4.42 23.37
N THR A 600 -31.17 -3.82 22.53
CA THR A 600 -32.25 -2.92 22.97
C THR A 600 -33.41 -3.68 23.60
N ALA A 601 -33.68 -4.93 23.18
CA ALA A 601 -34.65 -5.81 23.82
C ALA A 601 -34.20 -6.24 25.27
N ILE A 602 -32.92 -6.59 25.45
CA ILE A 602 -32.35 -6.86 26.77
C ILE A 602 -32.48 -5.64 27.66
N MET A 603 -32.23 -4.45 27.13
CA MET A 603 -32.34 -3.19 27.84
C MET A 603 -33.77 -2.97 28.36
N MET A 604 -34.78 -3.10 27.48
CA MET A 604 -36.19 -2.96 27.84
C MET A 604 -36.60 -3.91 28.98
N MET A 605 -36.15 -5.18 28.88
CA MET A 605 -36.43 -6.17 29.94
C MET A 605 -35.72 -5.78 31.24
N ALA A 606 -34.46 -5.40 31.18
CA ALA A 606 -33.66 -5.08 32.40
C ALA A 606 -34.17 -3.83 33.10
N ASP A 607 -34.53 -2.79 32.35
CA ASP A 607 -35.10 -1.56 32.87
C ASP A 607 -36.40 -1.82 33.66
N ALA A 608 -37.36 -2.49 33.01
CA ALA A 608 -38.64 -2.81 33.65
C ALA A 608 -38.48 -3.71 34.88
N VAL A 609 -37.58 -4.70 34.82
CA VAL A 609 -37.32 -5.63 35.94
C VAL A 609 -36.64 -4.91 37.10
N GLU A 610 -35.64 -4.03 36.84
CA GLU A 610 -34.94 -3.26 37.87
C GLU A 610 -35.93 -2.31 38.57
N ALA A 611 -36.68 -1.52 37.78
CA ALA A 611 -37.66 -0.59 38.31
C ALA A 611 -38.72 -1.29 39.17
N ALA A 612 -39.27 -2.42 38.71
CA ALA A 612 -40.26 -3.19 39.48
C ALA A 612 -39.65 -3.85 40.72
N SER A 613 -38.38 -4.27 40.70
CA SER A 613 -37.72 -4.92 41.83
C SER A 613 -37.64 -4.04 43.06
N ARG A 614 -37.59 -2.71 42.90
CA ARG A 614 -37.56 -1.75 44.01
C ARG A 614 -38.85 -1.73 44.85
N SER A 615 -39.96 -2.17 44.25
CA SER A 615 -41.28 -2.21 44.93
C SER A 615 -41.58 -3.53 45.62
N LEU A 616 -40.66 -4.52 45.59
CA LEU A 616 -40.84 -5.78 46.30
C LEU A 616 -40.81 -5.56 47.85
N LYS A 617 -41.78 -6.15 48.53
CA LYS A 617 -41.83 -6.12 50.00
C LYS A 617 -40.85 -7.09 50.63
N GLU A 618 -40.62 -8.21 49.98
CA GLU A 618 -39.71 -9.28 50.40
C GLU A 618 -38.82 -9.73 49.25
N TYR A 619 -37.53 -9.84 49.53
CA TYR A 619 -36.53 -10.24 48.55
C TYR A 619 -36.15 -11.73 48.71
N ASN A 620 -37.13 -12.63 48.54
CA ASN A 620 -36.88 -14.06 48.48
C ASN A 620 -36.87 -14.58 47.03
N ALA A 621 -36.37 -15.80 46.83
CA ALA A 621 -36.20 -16.39 45.51
C ALA A 621 -37.54 -16.51 44.74
N GLU A 622 -38.62 -16.78 45.45
CA GLU A 622 -39.97 -16.92 44.85
C GLU A 622 -40.53 -15.59 44.39
N SER A 623 -40.46 -14.55 45.24
CA SER A 623 -40.90 -13.19 44.89
C SER A 623 -40.12 -12.60 43.72
N ILE A 624 -38.79 -12.79 43.69
CA ILE A 624 -37.92 -12.35 42.60
C ILE A 624 -38.27 -13.12 41.33
N SER A 625 -38.43 -14.45 41.40
CA SER A 625 -38.77 -15.24 40.21
C SER A 625 -40.13 -14.85 39.65
N GLY A 626 -41.14 -14.72 40.48
CA GLY A 626 -42.49 -14.32 40.07
C GLY A 626 -42.50 -12.92 39.44
N LEU A 627 -41.71 -11.97 39.98
CA LEU A 627 -41.61 -10.64 39.44
C LEU A 627 -41.00 -10.65 38.03
N VAL A 628 -39.84 -11.31 37.89
CA VAL A 628 -39.11 -11.36 36.59
C VAL A 628 -39.99 -12.00 35.52
N ASP A 629 -40.62 -13.16 35.83
CA ASP A 629 -41.51 -13.83 34.90
C ASP A 629 -42.69 -12.95 34.53
N LYS A 630 -43.38 -12.34 35.47
CA LYS A 630 -44.53 -11.47 35.24
C LYS A 630 -44.19 -10.29 34.32
N ILE A 631 -43.05 -9.64 34.54
CA ILE A 631 -42.64 -8.47 33.76
C ILE A 631 -42.25 -8.87 32.32
N VAL A 632 -41.33 -9.84 32.16
CA VAL A 632 -40.81 -10.23 30.85
C VAL A 632 -41.88 -10.92 30.01
N ASP A 633 -42.67 -11.81 30.59
CA ASP A 633 -43.78 -12.47 29.88
C ASP A 633 -44.88 -11.46 29.49
N GLY A 634 -45.15 -10.46 30.36
CA GLY A 634 -46.05 -9.37 30.02
C GLY A 634 -45.58 -8.55 28.83
N GLN A 635 -44.32 -8.17 28.77
CA GLN A 635 -43.73 -7.45 27.62
C GLN A 635 -43.79 -8.31 26.34
N MET A 636 -43.58 -9.63 26.46
CA MET A 636 -43.65 -10.56 25.35
C MET A 636 -45.09 -10.70 24.82
N MET A 637 -46.09 -10.80 25.73
CA MET A 637 -47.51 -10.84 25.36
C MET A 637 -48.00 -9.55 24.75
N ASP A 638 -47.51 -8.40 25.20
CA ASP A 638 -47.80 -7.08 24.62
C ASP A 638 -47.14 -6.95 23.22
N GLY A 639 -46.33 -7.95 22.79
CA GLY A 639 -45.73 -8.04 21.46
C GLY A 639 -44.55 -7.07 21.24
N LEU A 640 -43.93 -6.56 22.32
CA LEU A 640 -42.88 -5.54 22.24
C LEU A 640 -41.59 -6.06 21.61
N PHE A 641 -41.39 -7.38 21.57
CA PHE A 641 -40.18 -8.00 21.00
C PHE A 641 -40.35 -8.54 19.58
N LYS A 642 -41.52 -8.30 18.92
CA LYS A 642 -41.83 -8.85 17.59
C LYS A 642 -40.85 -8.38 16.50
N GLU A 643 -40.25 -7.21 16.65
CA GLU A 643 -39.34 -6.62 15.69
C GLU A 643 -37.86 -6.94 16.00
N SER A 644 -37.58 -7.52 17.19
CA SER A 644 -36.25 -7.89 17.63
C SER A 644 -35.88 -9.31 17.17
N PRO A 645 -34.64 -9.58 16.76
CA PRO A 645 -34.14 -10.90 16.39
C PRO A 645 -33.83 -11.78 17.63
N ILE A 646 -34.47 -11.56 18.76
CA ILE A 646 -34.32 -12.34 19.99
C ILE A 646 -35.20 -13.59 19.95
N SER A 647 -34.66 -14.74 20.36
CA SER A 647 -35.40 -16.00 20.42
C SER A 647 -36.00 -16.26 21.79
N PHE A 648 -37.06 -17.08 21.85
CA PHE A 648 -37.66 -17.53 23.14
C PHE A 648 -36.64 -18.19 24.07
N ARG A 649 -35.69 -18.97 23.51
CA ARG A 649 -34.62 -19.57 24.29
C ARG A 649 -33.71 -18.53 24.93
N GLU A 650 -33.38 -17.48 24.20
CA GLU A 650 -32.54 -16.38 24.72
C GLU A 650 -33.30 -15.60 25.81
N ILE A 651 -34.60 -15.37 25.66
CA ILE A 651 -35.44 -14.72 26.68
C ILE A 651 -35.43 -15.54 28.00
N GLU A 652 -35.53 -16.86 27.95
CA GLU A 652 -35.46 -17.70 29.14
C GLU A 652 -34.07 -17.62 29.80
N ILE A 653 -32.97 -17.58 29.04
CA ILE A 653 -31.63 -17.40 29.59
C ILE A 653 -31.52 -16.02 30.26
N ILE A 654 -32.08 -14.97 29.66
CA ILE A 654 -32.11 -13.61 30.23
C ILE A 654 -32.90 -13.60 31.57
N LYS A 655 -34.11 -14.17 31.58
CA LYS A 655 -34.92 -14.28 32.80
C LYS A 655 -34.15 -14.95 33.93
N ASN A 656 -33.52 -16.10 33.65
CA ASN A 656 -32.72 -16.81 34.67
C ASN A 656 -31.51 -16.00 35.16
N THR A 657 -30.87 -15.25 34.26
CA THR A 657 -29.76 -14.35 34.60
C THR A 657 -30.23 -13.24 35.53
N PHE A 658 -31.38 -12.63 35.22
CA PHE A 658 -31.98 -11.59 36.07
C PHE A 658 -32.35 -12.12 37.48
N LYS A 659 -33.01 -13.28 37.55
CA LYS A 659 -33.36 -13.94 38.81
C LYS A 659 -32.11 -14.15 39.70
N MET A 660 -31.07 -14.73 39.11
CA MET A 660 -29.81 -14.99 39.82
C MET A 660 -29.15 -13.67 40.28
N ARG A 661 -29.14 -12.67 39.43
CA ARG A 661 -28.44 -11.41 39.69
C ARG A 661 -29.18 -10.58 40.76
N LEU A 662 -30.50 -10.47 40.67
CA LEU A 662 -31.32 -9.80 41.71
C LEU A 662 -31.20 -10.50 43.06
N GLY A 663 -31.22 -11.84 43.11
CA GLY A 663 -30.98 -12.59 44.31
C GLY A 663 -29.62 -12.27 44.97
N THR A 664 -28.58 -12.00 44.15
CA THR A 664 -27.26 -11.60 44.65
C THR A 664 -27.24 -10.15 45.15
N ILE A 665 -27.93 -9.21 44.46
CA ILE A 665 -27.97 -7.78 44.80
C ILE A 665 -28.71 -7.56 46.10
N TYR A 666 -29.85 -8.25 46.28
CA TYR A 666 -30.73 -8.08 47.43
C TYR A 666 -30.50 -9.14 48.54
N HIS A 667 -29.35 -9.82 48.57
CA HIS A 667 -29.04 -10.77 49.62
C HIS A 667 -29.09 -10.06 50.97
N SER A 668 -30.00 -10.51 51.88
CA SER A 668 -30.12 -9.97 53.23
C SER A 668 -28.78 -10.06 53.97
N ARG A 669 -28.26 -8.93 54.42
CA ARG A 669 -27.15 -8.94 55.36
C ARG A 669 -27.61 -9.69 56.60
N VAL A 670 -26.81 -10.66 57.06
CA VAL A 670 -27.01 -11.33 58.35
C VAL A 670 -27.10 -10.24 59.43
N GLU A 671 -28.27 -10.13 60.09
CA GLU A 671 -28.36 -9.23 61.24
C GLU A 671 -27.30 -9.63 62.29
N TYR A 672 -26.46 -8.67 62.65
CA TYR A 672 -25.50 -8.90 63.71
C TYR A 672 -26.27 -9.19 64.97
N PRO A 673 -26.01 -10.33 65.66
CA PRO A 673 -26.69 -10.65 66.93
C PRO A 673 -26.45 -9.52 67.91
N LYS A 674 -27.53 -9.01 68.49
CA LYS A 674 -27.42 -8.04 69.59
C LYS A 674 -26.76 -8.72 70.79
N LEU A 675 -25.70 -8.09 71.32
CA LEU A 675 -25.11 -8.52 72.57
C LEU A 675 -26.19 -8.52 73.69
N ASN A 676 -26.59 -9.70 74.12
CA ASN A 676 -27.48 -9.88 75.31
C ASN A 676 -26.71 -9.64 76.65
N ASN A 677 -26.07 -8.50 76.80
CA ASN A 677 -25.42 -8.14 78.01
C ASN A 677 -26.08 -6.88 78.65
N PRO A 678 -26.85 -6.98 79.68
CA PRO A 678 -27.51 -5.83 80.36
C PRO A 678 -26.55 -5.00 81.25
N GLN A 679 -25.25 -5.13 81.16
CA GLN A 679 -24.28 -4.44 82.02
C GLN A 679 -23.40 -3.40 81.33
N THR A 680 -23.95 -2.44 80.64
CA THR A 680 -23.25 -1.15 80.32
C THR A 680 -24.27 -0.07 80.01
N GLN A 681 -25.22 0.13 80.94
CA GLN A 681 -25.87 1.42 81.06
C GLN A 681 -25.48 1.97 82.45
N THR A 682 -24.27 2.50 82.52
CA THR A 682 -23.85 3.48 83.57
C THR A 682 -22.46 4.00 83.16
N THR A 683 -22.37 5.08 82.41
CA THR A 683 -21.74 6.37 82.66
C THR A 683 -21.77 7.18 81.40
#